data_6359b8f8bd30252b07758af823b062ad
#
_entry.id   6359b8f8bd30252b07758af823b062ad
#
_cell.length_a   1.000
_cell.length_b   1.000
_cell.length_c   1.000
_cell.angle_alpha   90.00
_cell.angle_beta   90.00
_cell.angle_gamma   90.00
#
_symmetry.space_group_name_H-M   'P 1'
#
loop_
_entity.id
_entity.type
_entity.pdbx_description
1 polymer ?
#
loop_
_entity_poly.entity_id
_entity_poly.type
_entity_poly.pdbx_seq_one_letter_code
_entity_poly.pdbx_strand_id
1 'polypeptide(L)'
;MLTPAFVRSPFDAESLARVAQRTDGDRRSTAELVPWLFRFSDSLLVNKDSALMATYAFSGPDADALSSGHILELMDSLVTSLSAMARRPITMWWTVHRRRSAQYLSAPMPDPISQQVDDARRATFEQIANYTNRHYVTFTLAPEVGIDRFAGKVTHGMTHDGLPIARSLIQAVRGTFSDQYLFAYTASELAAVVETFEHILFGFVAGNPRLACRRLSGERLGAFMHACASPASDHLLTVPVPDIPALDVAMCDAEVRPGHDYLHFYAGGRQRYGIAAGVPARRDFWPDSVLPTSLDGLLKVPGEVTISHCFRLTSPSAAMRFIDGVRRYHEGRRLDTRSLLAATLRGGDLSGARQNQARSAAADEANRRAGKVEMAEELYGYYNLSVMSYSPLFETGPFGDGHTADAAWTQVLATHKAVEEALRAAHFTPLRETLHALSAFATTIPGMWRECARWSFIDTEALARLLPLRGVADGRQINAHLTKETGVLCSALAPFPTEFGTPYWFTGFLGDVGHMLVCGRTGFGKTIFMLLCATLFRKYPNAWLYGFDKDLSMRIPTILQGGRYMQFDSEAGDVHADERAQMNPLVLLADRRHLEFLVEWIVLLVQQRGTYRVTAGDRRELETALAAVHSRGDHQLWRLRTVHASLPAGSLADELALWVGNAVHAHYFDNVEDSFDGARWVSMATDRILANPVIARPFLSYVTYCIQDSLEQRRANGVIGPTLVMLPEIWNLLDDASFARQIGNWIVTMRKKLGCVWMDAQSPEQVSSSAIWPQIRDNVLVRVFVPVDNFTPSAKTAYQRDFGLSDGQIRTIQKLVAKRDYFIAEQGGASRRISAPLEPRTIAILRSEMSAQILFDRHLHSGRPDWKERYIEEATEQARGNAIPTPEFEVDHA
;
A
#
# COMPACT_ATOMS: atom_id res chain seq x y z
N MET A 1 -30.49 38.40 -23.49
CA MET A 1 -30.83 37.68 -22.23
C MET A 1 -29.65 36.79 -21.90
N LEU A 2 -28.83 37.19 -20.92
CA LEU A 2 -27.73 36.39 -20.43
C LEU A 2 -28.30 35.22 -19.62
N THR A 3 -28.38 34.04 -20.20
CA THR A 3 -28.70 32.84 -19.46
C THR A 3 -27.60 32.62 -18.44
N PRO A 4 -27.92 32.42 -17.15
CA PRO A 4 -26.88 32.17 -16.11
C PRO A 4 -26.01 31.00 -16.52
N ALA A 5 -24.69 31.08 -16.25
CA ALA A 5 -23.72 30.01 -16.55
C ALA A 5 -24.15 28.64 -15.98
N PHE A 6 -25.04 28.64 -14.97
CA PHE A 6 -25.64 27.46 -14.35
C PHE A 6 -26.75 26.80 -15.23
N VAL A 7 -27.27 27.48 -16.20
CA VAL A 7 -28.45 27.06 -17.02
C VAL A 7 -28.05 26.70 -18.45
N ARG A 8 -26.81 27.00 -18.88
CA ARG A 8 -26.34 26.56 -20.20
C ARG A 8 -26.14 25.06 -20.18
N SER A 9 -26.94 24.37 -21.00
CA SER A 9 -26.71 22.94 -21.26
C SER A 9 -25.27 22.76 -21.76
N PRO A 10 -24.46 21.85 -21.24
CA PRO A 10 -23.13 21.55 -21.78
C PRO A 10 -23.20 21.01 -23.22
N PHE A 11 -24.40 20.77 -23.72
CA PHE A 11 -24.68 20.30 -25.09
C PHE A 11 -25.10 21.44 -26.07
N ASP A 12 -24.92 22.73 -25.72
CA ASP A 12 -25.22 23.77 -26.67
C ASP A 12 -24.24 23.74 -27.85
N ALA A 13 -24.75 24.05 -29.03
CA ALA A 13 -23.99 23.99 -30.28
C ALA A 13 -22.79 24.96 -30.28
N GLU A 14 -22.85 26.06 -29.52
CA GLU A 14 -21.78 27.04 -29.43
C GLU A 14 -20.59 26.48 -28.60
N SER A 15 -20.87 25.76 -27.50
CA SER A 15 -19.82 25.10 -26.73
C SER A 15 -19.16 23.99 -27.53
N LEU A 16 -19.93 23.17 -28.25
CA LEU A 16 -19.42 22.12 -29.13
C LEU A 16 -18.61 22.68 -30.30
N ALA A 17 -19.05 23.79 -30.93
CA ALA A 17 -18.33 24.44 -32.00
C ALA A 17 -16.98 25.04 -31.51
N ARG A 18 -16.96 25.61 -30.32
CA ARG A 18 -15.73 26.14 -29.72
C ARG A 18 -14.70 25.05 -29.44
N VAL A 19 -15.17 23.89 -28.99
CA VAL A 19 -14.34 22.70 -28.76
C VAL A 19 -13.79 22.17 -30.08
N ALA A 20 -14.62 22.13 -31.13
CA ALA A 20 -14.22 21.64 -32.44
C ALA A 20 -13.21 22.56 -33.19
N GLN A 21 -13.25 23.88 -32.94
CA GLN A 21 -12.31 24.84 -33.56
C GLN A 21 -10.86 24.71 -33.06
N ARG A 22 -10.61 23.93 -32.01
CA ARG A 22 -9.25 23.73 -31.42
C ARG A 22 -8.48 22.55 -32.00
N THR A 23 -8.93 21.95 -33.08
CA THR A 23 -8.26 20.80 -33.73
C THR A 23 -7.18 21.19 -34.72
N ASP A 24 -6.80 22.47 -34.81
CA ASP A 24 -5.77 22.94 -35.72
C ASP A 24 -4.36 22.61 -35.20
N GLY A 25 -3.52 22.03 -36.07
CA GLY A 25 -2.23 21.38 -35.75
C GLY A 25 -1.09 22.27 -35.32
N ASP A 26 -1.32 23.53 -34.90
CA ASP A 26 -0.29 24.40 -34.38
C ASP A 26 0.09 24.10 -32.92
N ARG A 27 1.35 24.31 -32.57
CA ARG A 27 1.81 24.27 -31.19
C ARG A 27 1.17 25.36 -30.38
N ARG A 28 0.66 24.97 -29.21
CA ARG A 28 0.03 25.90 -28.24
C ARG A 28 0.63 25.68 -26.85
N SER A 29 0.75 26.74 -26.09
CA SER A 29 1.11 26.63 -24.68
C SER A 29 -0.02 25.96 -23.89
N THR A 30 0.31 25.05 -23.00
CA THR A 30 -0.66 24.48 -22.07
C THR A 30 -1.24 25.51 -21.11
N ALA A 31 -0.60 26.67 -20.95
CA ALA A 31 -1.12 27.84 -20.23
C ALA A 31 -2.49 28.32 -20.73
N GLU A 32 -2.78 28.14 -22.03
CA GLU A 32 -4.08 28.50 -22.61
C GLU A 32 -5.20 27.56 -22.13
N LEU A 33 -4.84 26.35 -21.70
CA LEU A 33 -5.76 25.29 -21.36
C LEU A 33 -6.00 25.17 -19.85
N VAL A 34 -5.41 26.04 -19.02
CA VAL A 34 -5.58 26.01 -17.57
C VAL A 34 -6.45 27.16 -17.08
N PRO A 35 -7.28 26.93 -16.07
CA PRO A 35 -8.21 27.94 -15.56
C PRO A 35 -7.60 28.83 -14.47
N TRP A 36 -6.43 28.52 -13.94
CA TRP A 36 -5.88 29.12 -12.73
C TRP A 36 -5.44 30.58 -12.97
N LEU A 37 -5.80 31.45 -12.04
CA LEU A 37 -5.49 32.88 -12.18
C LEU A 37 -4.52 33.33 -11.09
N PHE A 38 -4.89 33.19 -9.82
CA PHE A 38 -4.01 33.57 -8.70
C PHE A 38 -4.26 32.71 -7.45
N ARG A 39 -3.31 32.77 -6.53
CA ARG A 39 -3.35 32.11 -5.22
C ARG A 39 -4.03 33.02 -4.20
N PHE A 40 -5.17 32.61 -3.66
CA PHE A 40 -5.84 33.32 -2.58
C PHE A 40 -5.23 33.01 -1.20
N SER A 41 -4.88 31.76 -0.98
CA SER A 41 -4.15 31.30 0.20
C SER A 41 -3.24 30.13 -0.18
N ASP A 42 -2.47 29.58 0.75
CA ASP A 42 -1.57 28.43 0.50
C ASP A 42 -2.28 27.19 -0.06
N SER A 43 -3.59 27.10 0.09
CA SER A 43 -4.39 25.93 -0.31
C SER A 43 -5.66 26.28 -1.10
N LEU A 44 -5.87 27.55 -1.40
CA LEU A 44 -7.05 28.04 -2.12
C LEU A 44 -6.64 28.87 -3.32
N LEU A 45 -7.16 28.54 -4.47
CA LEU A 45 -6.92 29.22 -5.75
C LEU A 45 -8.18 29.89 -6.25
N VAL A 46 -8.00 30.91 -7.07
CA VAL A 46 -9.06 31.57 -7.83
C VAL A 46 -8.80 31.34 -9.31
N ASN A 47 -9.81 30.88 -10.01
CA ASN A 47 -9.76 30.62 -11.43
C ASN A 47 -10.14 31.87 -12.27
N LYS A 48 -9.84 31.82 -13.57
CA LYS A 48 -10.18 32.89 -14.55
C LYS A 48 -11.68 33.21 -14.62
N ASP A 49 -12.52 32.25 -14.21
CA ASP A 49 -13.99 32.44 -14.12
C ASP A 49 -14.45 32.83 -12.70
N SER A 50 -13.55 33.25 -11.85
CA SER A 50 -13.74 33.57 -10.42
C SER A 50 -14.18 32.41 -9.53
N ALA A 51 -14.16 31.17 -10.01
CA ALA A 51 -14.42 30.03 -9.17
C ALA A 51 -13.30 29.86 -8.14
N LEU A 52 -13.67 29.61 -6.89
CA LEU A 52 -12.72 29.16 -5.87
C LEU A 52 -12.38 27.70 -6.12
N MET A 53 -11.11 27.31 -5.96
CA MET A 53 -10.66 25.95 -6.16
C MET A 53 -9.80 25.46 -5.00
N ALA A 54 -10.09 24.26 -4.50
CA ALA A 54 -9.30 23.57 -3.48
C ALA A 54 -9.13 22.09 -3.84
N THR A 55 -7.93 21.55 -3.59
CA THR A 55 -7.59 20.17 -3.93
C THR A 55 -7.16 19.39 -2.69
N TYR A 56 -7.59 18.15 -2.62
CA TYR A 56 -7.18 17.17 -1.62
C TYR A 56 -6.54 15.98 -2.31
N ALA A 57 -5.42 15.50 -1.75
CA ALA A 57 -4.97 14.15 -2.01
C ALA A 57 -5.73 13.21 -1.06
N PHE A 58 -6.08 12.03 -1.52
CA PHE A 58 -6.69 11.01 -0.68
C PHE A 58 -6.06 9.64 -0.95
N SER A 59 -6.05 8.77 0.03
CA SER A 59 -5.56 7.40 -0.14
C SER A 59 -6.71 6.41 -0.34
N GLY A 60 -7.86 6.69 0.24
CA GLY A 60 -8.96 5.74 0.32
C GLY A 60 -8.60 4.52 1.17
N PRO A 61 -9.56 3.67 1.49
CA PRO A 61 -9.28 2.37 2.06
C PRO A 61 -8.67 1.44 1.02
N ASP A 62 -7.84 0.50 1.46
CA ASP A 62 -7.16 -0.43 0.58
C ASP A 62 -8.15 -1.36 -0.14
N ALA A 63 -8.00 -1.48 -1.46
CA ALA A 63 -8.89 -2.28 -2.30
C ALA A 63 -8.99 -3.75 -1.86
N ASP A 64 -7.90 -4.34 -1.36
CA ASP A 64 -7.86 -5.73 -0.90
C ASP A 64 -8.36 -5.92 0.54
N ALA A 65 -8.50 -4.83 1.31
CA ALA A 65 -8.93 -4.89 2.71
C ALA A 65 -10.47 -4.85 2.89
N LEU A 66 -11.21 -4.34 1.89
CA LEU A 66 -12.62 -4.04 2.02
C LEU A 66 -13.54 -5.25 1.80
N SER A 67 -14.51 -5.42 2.68
CA SER A 67 -15.68 -6.25 2.43
C SER A 67 -16.71 -5.49 1.57
N SER A 68 -17.64 -6.23 0.94
CA SER A 68 -18.74 -5.62 0.18
C SER A 68 -19.58 -4.64 1.02
N GLY A 69 -19.79 -4.92 2.31
CA GLY A 69 -20.49 -4.03 3.23
C GLY A 69 -19.76 -2.71 3.45
N HIS A 70 -18.45 -2.74 3.64
CA HIS A 70 -17.63 -1.53 3.80
C HIS A 70 -17.60 -0.67 2.52
N ILE A 71 -17.69 -1.28 1.34
CA ILE A 71 -17.79 -0.54 0.07
C ILE A 71 -19.11 0.23 0.02
N LEU A 72 -20.22 -0.41 0.40
CA LEU A 72 -21.52 0.25 0.45
C LEU A 72 -21.56 1.39 1.46
N GLU A 73 -21.02 1.19 2.67
CA GLU A 73 -20.91 2.27 3.67
C GLU A 73 -20.08 3.46 3.16
N LEU A 74 -19.00 3.21 2.42
CA LEU A 74 -18.20 4.28 1.82
C LEU A 74 -18.98 5.07 0.77
N MET A 75 -19.77 4.38 -0.04
CA MET A 75 -20.65 5.00 -1.04
C MET A 75 -21.76 5.82 -0.38
N ASP A 76 -22.43 5.28 0.63
CA ASP A 76 -23.49 5.97 1.36
C ASP A 76 -22.98 7.24 2.07
N SER A 77 -21.80 7.16 2.68
CA SER A 77 -21.10 8.32 3.25
C SER A 77 -20.87 9.42 2.21
N LEU A 78 -20.39 9.02 1.01
CA LEU A 78 -20.14 9.96 -0.07
C LEU A 78 -21.44 10.60 -0.56
N VAL A 79 -22.48 9.82 -0.85
CA VAL A 79 -23.78 10.31 -1.31
C VAL A 79 -24.37 11.28 -0.29
N THR A 80 -24.32 10.95 1.00
CA THR A 80 -24.79 11.82 2.09
C THR A 80 -24.03 13.13 2.11
N SER A 81 -22.70 13.10 1.99
CA SER A 81 -21.86 14.31 1.98
C SER A 81 -22.14 15.19 0.76
N LEU A 82 -22.42 14.59 -0.40
CA LEU A 82 -22.80 15.32 -1.60
C LEU A 82 -24.18 15.97 -1.47
N SER A 83 -25.10 15.35 -0.73
CA SER A 83 -26.43 15.91 -0.50
C SER A 83 -26.39 17.25 0.22
N ALA A 84 -25.42 17.46 1.11
CA ALA A 84 -25.19 18.76 1.76
C ALA A 84 -24.77 19.88 0.78
N MET A 85 -24.31 19.52 -0.42
CA MET A 85 -23.87 20.46 -1.47
C MET A 85 -24.98 20.82 -2.49
N ALA A 86 -26.19 20.26 -2.36
CA ALA A 86 -27.27 20.20 -3.35
C ALA A 86 -27.69 21.52 -4.01
N ARG A 87 -27.48 22.65 -3.36
CA ARG A 87 -27.92 23.98 -3.83
C ARG A 87 -26.77 24.89 -4.24
N ARG A 88 -25.58 24.36 -4.35
CA ARG A 88 -24.38 25.15 -4.65
C ARG A 88 -23.81 24.79 -6.03
N PRO A 89 -23.23 25.76 -6.77
CA PRO A 89 -22.65 25.55 -8.08
C PRO A 89 -21.26 24.89 -7.98
N ILE A 90 -21.22 23.66 -7.44
CA ILE A 90 -20.00 22.91 -7.21
C ILE A 90 -19.73 22.00 -8.40
N THR A 91 -18.47 21.99 -8.84
CA THR A 91 -17.94 20.98 -9.75
C THR A 91 -16.78 20.25 -9.08
N MET A 92 -16.72 18.96 -9.24
CA MET A 92 -15.70 18.10 -8.65
C MET A 92 -14.92 17.37 -9.72
N TRP A 93 -13.61 17.23 -9.51
CA TRP A 93 -12.74 16.35 -10.28
C TRP A 93 -12.15 15.29 -9.36
N TRP A 94 -12.40 14.04 -9.68
CA TRP A 94 -11.73 12.91 -9.07
C TRP A 94 -10.68 12.43 -10.05
N THR A 95 -9.42 12.69 -9.73
CA THR A 95 -8.31 12.46 -10.64
C THR A 95 -7.38 11.41 -10.08
N VAL A 96 -7.00 10.44 -10.92
CA VAL A 96 -5.93 9.49 -10.59
C VAL A 96 -4.77 9.73 -11.55
N HIS A 97 -3.62 10.03 -10.98
CA HIS A 97 -2.37 10.06 -11.73
C HIS A 97 -1.64 8.73 -11.53
N ARG A 98 -1.60 7.91 -12.56
CA ARG A 98 -0.76 6.72 -12.61
C ARG A 98 0.52 7.08 -13.32
N ARG A 99 1.63 7.06 -12.60
CA ARG A 99 2.95 7.45 -13.10
C ARG A 99 3.99 6.39 -12.78
N ARG A 100 5.01 6.27 -13.62
CA ARG A 100 6.11 5.33 -13.39
C ARG A 100 6.83 5.68 -12.09
N SER A 101 7.06 4.67 -11.25
CA SER A 101 7.86 4.79 -10.02
C SER A 101 9.27 4.31 -10.32
N ALA A 102 10.29 5.13 -10.04
CA ALA A 102 11.63 4.89 -10.57
C ALA A 102 12.70 4.57 -9.54
N GLN A 103 12.41 4.63 -8.22
CA GLN A 103 13.48 4.54 -7.23
C GLN A 103 13.41 3.29 -6.37
N TYR A 104 14.46 2.45 -6.49
CA TYR A 104 14.79 1.44 -5.50
C TYR A 104 15.71 2.07 -4.44
N LEU A 105 15.28 2.07 -3.17
CA LEU A 105 16.08 2.59 -2.07
C LEU A 105 17.00 1.48 -1.55
N SER A 106 18.20 1.38 -2.11
CA SER A 106 19.23 0.48 -1.60
C SER A 106 19.97 1.07 -0.39
N ALA A 107 20.51 0.20 0.42
CA ALA A 107 21.42 0.55 1.52
C ALA A 107 22.57 -0.45 1.54
N PRO A 108 23.75 -0.07 2.05
CA PRO A 108 24.89 -0.96 2.08
C PRO A 108 24.63 -2.18 2.96
N MET A 109 24.98 -3.35 2.47
CA MET A 109 24.88 -4.61 3.19
C MET A 109 26.18 -4.94 3.94
N PRO A 110 26.11 -5.71 5.04
CA PRO A 110 27.29 -6.01 5.86
C PRO A 110 28.26 -7.00 5.22
N ASP A 111 27.84 -7.73 4.20
CA ASP A 111 28.66 -8.73 3.51
C ASP A 111 28.32 -8.81 2.01
N PRO A 112 29.26 -9.31 1.16
CA PRO A 112 29.08 -9.37 -0.28
C PRO A 112 27.91 -10.24 -0.76
N ILE A 113 27.57 -11.30 -0.03
CA ILE A 113 26.51 -12.24 -0.45
C ILE A 113 25.14 -11.63 -0.17
N SER A 114 24.95 -10.99 0.99
CA SER A 114 23.75 -10.19 1.24
C SER A 114 23.59 -9.07 0.22
N GLN A 115 24.70 -8.43 -0.18
CA GLN A 115 24.67 -7.38 -1.22
C GLN A 115 24.21 -7.95 -2.56
N GLN A 116 24.66 -9.15 -2.95
CA GLN A 116 24.18 -9.81 -4.19
C GLN A 116 22.67 -10.05 -4.18
N VAL A 117 22.08 -10.38 -3.02
CA VAL A 117 20.63 -10.54 -2.88
C VAL A 117 19.90 -9.20 -3.07
N ASP A 118 20.38 -8.12 -2.46
CA ASP A 118 19.78 -6.79 -2.62
C ASP A 118 19.92 -6.28 -4.06
N ASP A 119 21.08 -6.48 -4.69
CA ASP A 119 21.36 -6.10 -6.08
C ASP A 119 20.48 -6.89 -7.07
N ALA A 120 20.24 -8.18 -6.83
CA ALA A 120 19.32 -8.99 -7.63
C ALA A 120 17.88 -8.47 -7.51
N ARG A 121 17.45 -8.13 -6.29
CA ARG A 121 16.13 -7.51 -6.06
C ARG A 121 15.99 -6.17 -6.75
N ARG A 122 17.04 -5.33 -6.69
CA ARG A 122 17.07 -4.05 -7.41
C ARG A 122 16.95 -4.25 -8.91
N ALA A 123 17.75 -5.15 -9.49
CA ALA A 123 17.71 -5.45 -10.91
C ALA A 123 16.32 -5.92 -11.36
N THR A 124 15.68 -6.82 -10.61
CA THR A 124 14.31 -7.26 -10.88
C THR A 124 13.31 -6.11 -10.79
N PHE A 125 13.44 -5.23 -9.79
CA PHE A 125 12.58 -4.05 -9.65
C PHE A 125 12.72 -3.08 -10.83
N GLU A 126 13.95 -2.84 -11.29
CA GLU A 126 14.23 -1.92 -12.40
C GLU A 126 13.78 -2.50 -13.76
N GLN A 127 13.79 -3.82 -13.92
CA GLN A 127 13.29 -4.49 -15.13
C GLN A 127 11.75 -4.46 -15.24
N ILE A 128 11.06 -4.52 -14.13
CA ILE A 128 9.59 -4.47 -14.10
C ILE A 128 9.14 -3.01 -14.13
N ALA A 129 8.21 -2.68 -15.01
CA ALA A 129 7.60 -1.36 -15.00
C ALA A 129 6.71 -1.19 -13.77
N ASN A 130 7.19 -0.42 -12.80
CA ASN A 130 6.46 -0.11 -11.58
C ASN A 130 5.77 1.25 -11.67
N TYR A 131 4.54 1.32 -11.18
CA TYR A 131 3.72 2.53 -11.20
C TYR A 131 3.25 2.90 -9.80
N THR A 132 2.88 4.17 -9.61
CA THR A 132 2.17 4.65 -8.42
C THR A 132 0.85 5.26 -8.86
N ASN A 133 -0.22 4.97 -8.10
CA ASN A 133 -1.54 5.57 -8.29
C ASN A 133 -1.74 6.66 -7.23
N ARG A 134 -1.76 7.93 -7.64
CA ARG A 134 -2.01 9.07 -6.74
C ARG A 134 -3.42 9.58 -6.98
N HIS A 135 -4.23 9.58 -5.95
CA HIS A 135 -5.64 9.98 -5.99
C HIS A 135 -5.83 11.39 -5.48
N TYR A 136 -6.63 12.17 -6.21
CA TYR A 136 -6.94 13.55 -5.86
C TYR A 136 -8.43 13.81 -6.04
N VAL A 137 -8.98 14.68 -5.20
CA VAL A 137 -10.29 15.29 -5.40
C VAL A 137 -10.16 16.80 -5.34
N THR A 138 -10.61 17.46 -6.41
CA THR A 138 -10.60 18.92 -6.51
C THR A 138 -12.04 19.41 -6.54
N PHE A 139 -12.34 20.41 -5.73
CA PHE A 139 -13.62 21.08 -5.68
C PHE A 139 -13.48 22.47 -6.26
N THR A 140 -14.45 22.89 -7.07
CA THR A 140 -14.59 24.29 -7.47
C THR A 140 -15.97 24.78 -7.10
N LEU A 141 -16.03 25.98 -6.52
CA LEU A 141 -17.25 26.71 -6.25
C LEU A 141 -17.33 27.87 -7.25
N ALA A 142 -18.23 27.76 -8.22
CA ALA A 142 -18.45 28.84 -9.18
C ALA A 142 -19.20 30.01 -8.53
N PRO A 143 -18.96 31.26 -8.97
CA PRO A 143 -19.73 32.41 -8.50
C PRO A 143 -21.19 32.27 -8.93
N GLU A 144 -22.10 32.71 -8.06
CA GLU A 144 -23.50 32.90 -8.42
C GLU A 144 -23.63 33.94 -9.56
N VAL A 145 -24.50 33.72 -10.50
CA VAL A 145 -24.68 34.59 -11.65
C VAL A 145 -26.16 34.93 -11.90
N GLY A 146 -26.44 36.05 -12.58
CA GLY A 146 -27.80 36.40 -12.89
C GLY A 146 -28.63 36.93 -11.71
N ILE A 147 -29.90 36.58 -11.67
CA ILE A 147 -30.86 37.03 -10.63
C ILE A 147 -30.44 36.55 -9.23
N ASP A 148 -29.93 35.33 -9.11
CA ASP A 148 -29.50 34.79 -7.81
C ASP A 148 -28.36 35.62 -7.23
N ARG A 149 -27.40 36.00 -8.05
CA ARG A 149 -26.29 36.89 -7.66
C ARG A 149 -26.78 38.27 -7.27
N PHE A 150 -27.71 38.81 -8.06
CA PHE A 150 -28.28 40.12 -7.75
C PHE A 150 -29.00 40.12 -6.40
N ALA A 151 -29.84 39.13 -6.18
CA ALA A 151 -30.55 38.96 -4.90
C ALA A 151 -29.60 38.76 -3.73
N GLY A 152 -28.56 37.89 -3.92
CA GLY A 152 -27.50 37.66 -2.92
C GLY A 152 -26.74 38.95 -2.55
N LYS A 153 -26.36 39.77 -3.54
CA LYS A 153 -25.69 41.07 -3.31
C LYS A 153 -26.57 42.04 -2.56
N VAL A 154 -27.87 42.15 -2.92
CA VAL A 154 -28.79 43.02 -2.20
C VAL A 154 -28.95 42.59 -0.77
N THR A 155 -29.15 41.28 -0.54
CA THR A 155 -29.31 40.74 0.82
C THR A 155 -28.05 40.97 1.64
N HIS A 156 -26.88 40.65 1.09
CA HIS A 156 -25.60 40.82 1.77
C HIS A 156 -25.32 42.27 2.16
N GLY A 157 -25.53 43.20 1.22
CA GLY A 157 -25.35 44.64 1.48
C GLY A 157 -26.28 45.14 2.62
N MET A 158 -27.50 44.60 2.73
CA MET A 158 -28.43 44.94 3.82
C MET A 158 -28.05 44.28 5.16
N THR A 159 -27.71 43.02 5.17
CA THR A 159 -27.51 42.22 6.39
C THR A 159 -26.11 42.31 6.99
N HIS A 160 -25.06 42.34 6.16
CA HIS A 160 -23.68 42.35 6.59
C HIS A 160 -23.02 43.72 6.52
N ASP A 161 -23.28 44.48 5.43
CA ASP A 161 -22.67 45.81 5.25
C ASP A 161 -23.52 46.94 5.88
N GLY A 162 -24.72 46.58 6.39
CA GLY A 162 -25.63 47.54 7.02
C GLY A 162 -26.14 48.67 6.08
N LEU A 163 -26.09 48.43 4.77
CA LEU A 163 -26.46 49.45 3.76
C LEU A 163 -27.96 49.60 3.64
N PRO A 164 -28.48 50.84 3.43
CA PRO A 164 -29.87 51.07 3.08
C PRO A 164 -30.22 50.35 1.77
N ILE A 165 -31.46 49.87 1.67
CA ILE A 165 -31.97 49.12 0.50
C ILE A 165 -31.63 49.77 -0.85
N ALA A 166 -31.77 51.08 -0.95
CA ALA A 166 -31.48 51.83 -2.17
C ALA A 166 -29.99 51.78 -2.58
N ARG A 167 -29.07 51.81 -1.60
CA ARG A 167 -27.61 51.68 -1.84
C ARG A 167 -27.22 50.25 -2.17
N SER A 168 -27.79 49.29 -1.48
CA SER A 168 -27.58 47.87 -1.76
C SER A 168 -28.05 47.50 -3.17
N LEU A 169 -29.18 48.00 -3.63
CA LEU A 169 -29.69 47.86 -5.00
C LEU A 169 -28.72 48.45 -6.03
N ILE A 170 -28.25 49.69 -5.83
CA ILE A 170 -27.29 50.34 -6.74
C ILE A 170 -25.98 49.57 -6.81
N GLN A 171 -25.48 49.10 -5.67
CA GLN A 171 -24.25 48.31 -5.61
C GLN A 171 -24.43 46.96 -6.30
N ALA A 172 -25.53 46.30 -6.08
CA ALA A 172 -25.90 45.04 -6.72
C ALA A 172 -26.01 45.17 -8.25
N VAL A 173 -26.63 46.25 -8.74
CA VAL A 173 -26.73 46.55 -10.18
C VAL A 173 -25.32 46.73 -10.78
N ARG A 174 -24.47 47.57 -10.17
CA ARG A 174 -23.08 47.78 -10.63
C ARG A 174 -22.30 46.48 -10.64
N GLY A 175 -22.33 45.71 -9.57
CA GLY A 175 -21.59 44.45 -9.44
C GLY A 175 -22.12 43.33 -10.33
N THR A 176 -23.38 43.39 -10.81
CA THR A 176 -23.98 42.33 -11.65
C THR A 176 -23.83 42.63 -13.15
N PHE A 177 -23.81 43.90 -13.54
CA PHE A 177 -23.82 44.32 -14.95
C PHE A 177 -22.52 44.99 -15.39
N SER A 178 -21.46 44.96 -14.62
CA SER A 178 -20.10 45.38 -14.99
C SER A 178 -19.48 44.41 -15.99
N ASP A 179 -18.56 44.86 -16.86
CA ASP A 179 -17.79 44.02 -17.76
C ASP A 179 -16.90 43.00 -16.99
N GLN A 180 -16.53 43.35 -15.75
CA GLN A 180 -15.78 42.50 -14.82
C GLN A 180 -16.69 41.87 -13.74
N TYR A 181 -17.97 41.65 -14.03
CA TYR A 181 -18.97 41.25 -13.05
C TYR A 181 -18.59 39.98 -12.26
N LEU A 182 -17.79 39.06 -12.82
CA LEU A 182 -17.34 37.85 -12.14
C LEU A 182 -16.43 38.15 -10.96
N PHE A 183 -15.64 39.19 -11.02
CA PHE A 183 -14.69 39.61 -9.99
C PHE A 183 -15.21 40.82 -9.14
N ALA A 184 -16.41 41.28 -9.36
CA ALA A 184 -16.97 42.40 -8.62
C ALA A 184 -17.53 41.94 -7.25
N TYR A 185 -16.66 41.58 -6.35
CA TYR A 185 -16.95 41.31 -4.95
C TYR A 185 -16.47 42.44 -4.05
N THR A 186 -17.23 42.72 -3.00
CA THR A 186 -16.72 43.47 -1.84
C THR A 186 -15.87 42.52 -0.99
N ALA A 187 -15.00 43.06 -0.14
CA ALA A 187 -14.16 42.23 0.74
C ALA A 187 -15.00 41.34 1.67
N SER A 188 -16.14 41.86 2.15
CA SER A 188 -17.07 41.09 3.00
C SER A 188 -17.81 39.99 2.24
N GLU A 189 -18.24 40.27 0.98
CA GLU A 189 -18.85 39.25 0.11
C GLU A 189 -17.86 38.12 -0.20
N LEU A 190 -16.62 38.45 -0.52
CA LEU A 190 -15.58 37.45 -0.81
C LEU A 190 -15.29 36.60 0.42
N ALA A 191 -15.18 37.23 1.59
CA ALA A 191 -14.97 36.52 2.86
C ALA A 191 -16.13 35.54 3.14
N ALA A 192 -17.38 35.93 2.95
CA ALA A 192 -18.54 35.06 3.14
C ALA A 192 -18.59 33.89 2.14
N VAL A 193 -18.18 34.10 0.89
CA VAL A 193 -18.08 33.02 -0.11
C VAL A 193 -16.98 32.04 0.26
N VAL A 194 -15.81 32.53 0.69
CA VAL A 194 -14.68 31.72 1.14
C VAL A 194 -15.11 30.90 2.37
N GLU A 195 -15.73 31.51 3.35
CA GLU A 195 -16.21 30.83 4.55
C GLU A 195 -17.23 29.73 4.20
N THR A 196 -18.16 30.04 3.33
CA THR A 196 -19.13 29.04 2.82
C THR A 196 -18.42 27.87 2.16
N PHE A 197 -17.41 28.13 1.32
CA PHE A 197 -16.68 27.09 0.64
C PHE A 197 -15.87 26.23 1.61
N GLU A 198 -15.19 26.84 2.58
CA GLU A 198 -14.46 26.12 3.62
C GLU A 198 -15.39 25.24 4.48
N HIS A 199 -16.58 25.73 4.80
CA HIS A 199 -17.60 24.92 5.50
C HIS A 199 -18.01 23.69 4.71
N ILE A 200 -18.22 23.84 3.40
CA ILE A 200 -18.57 22.73 2.51
C ILE A 200 -17.44 21.70 2.47
N LEU A 201 -16.20 22.17 2.31
CA LEU A 201 -15.01 21.30 2.25
C LEU A 201 -14.80 20.56 3.57
N PHE A 202 -14.96 21.25 4.69
CA PHE A 202 -14.87 20.64 6.01
C PHE A 202 -15.95 19.56 6.21
N GLY A 203 -17.19 19.85 5.85
CA GLY A 203 -18.31 18.90 5.90
C GLY A 203 -18.06 17.64 5.08
N PHE A 204 -17.48 17.81 3.88
CA PHE A 204 -17.09 16.67 3.03
C PHE A 204 -16.03 15.80 3.68
N VAL A 205 -14.94 16.39 4.17
CA VAL A 205 -13.85 15.63 4.80
C VAL A 205 -14.31 14.94 6.07
N ALA A 206 -15.08 15.63 6.92
CA ALA A 206 -15.63 15.07 8.15
C ALA A 206 -16.63 13.93 7.90
N GLY A 207 -17.44 14.04 6.83
CA GLY A 207 -18.39 13.01 6.43
C GLY A 207 -17.73 11.77 5.79
N ASN A 208 -16.47 11.87 5.33
CA ASN A 208 -15.77 10.79 4.63
C ASN A 208 -14.40 10.48 5.25
N PRO A 209 -14.31 10.13 6.56
CA PRO A 209 -13.02 9.92 7.22
C PRO A 209 -12.21 8.77 6.63
N ARG A 210 -12.87 7.75 6.06
CA ARG A 210 -12.21 6.60 5.42
C ARG A 210 -11.46 6.96 4.14
N LEU A 211 -11.79 8.08 3.48
CA LEU A 211 -11.03 8.56 2.33
C LEU A 211 -9.65 9.10 2.73
N ALA A 212 -9.44 9.42 3.99
CA ALA A 212 -8.20 9.99 4.52
C ALA A 212 -7.70 11.20 3.70
N CYS A 213 -8.62 12.13 3.40
CA CYS A 213 -8.34 13.31 2.61
C CYS A 213 -7.34 14.24 3.30
N ARG A 214 -6.33 14.69 2.56
CA ARG A 214 -5.33 15.68 3.00
C ARG A 214 -5.33 16.85 2.05
N ARG A 215 -5.62 18.05 2.55
CA ARG A 215 -5.60 19.25 1.73
C ARG A 215 -4.21 19.52 1.18
N LEU A 216 -4.12 19.81 -0.11
CA LEU A 216 -2.87 20.22 -0.74
C LEU A 216 -2.61 21.70 -0.50
N SER A 217 -1.35 22.03 -0.20
CA SER A 217 -0.89 23.40 0.01
C SER A 217 0.56 23.56 -0.44
N GLY A 218 0.99 24.77 -0.68
CA GLY A 218 2.36 25.11 -1.04
C GLY A 218 2.92 24.25 -2.18
N GLU A 219 4.10 23.67 -1.99
CA GLU A 219 4.81 22.86 -3.00
C GLU A 219 4.01 21.62 -3.47
N ARG A 220 3.22 21.01 -2.60
CA ARG A 220 2.40 19.84 -2.98
C ARG A 220 1.26 20.23 -3.91
N LEU A 221 0.66 21.37 -3.69
CA LEU A 221 -0.36 21.92 -4.58
C LEU A 221 0.27 22.28 -5.92
N GLY A 222 1.43 22.93 -5.92
CA GLY A 222 2.17 23.25 -7.11
C GLY A 222 2.58 22.03 -7.94
N ALA A 223 3.09 20.98 -7.28
CA ALA A 223 3.42 19.72 -7.95
C ALA A 223 2.19 19.06 -8.61
N PHE A 224 1.03 19.09 -7.96
CA PHE A 224 -0.21 18.60 -8.54
C PHE A 224 -0.64 19.43 -9.77
N MET A 225 -0.62 20.77 -9.66
CA MET A 225 -0.99 21.66 -10.76
C MET A 225 -0.06 21.45 -11.96
N HIS A 226 1.25 21.43 -11.70
CA HIS A 226 2.26 21.20 -12.74
C HIS A 226 2.07 19.84 -13.43
N ALA A 227 1.83 18.77 -12.66
CA ALA A 227 1.55 17.44 -13.22
C ALA A 227 0.28 17.38 -14.10
N CYS A 228 -0.73 18.20 -13.81
CA CYS A 228 -1.93 18.32 -14.64
C CYS A 228 -1.66 19.09 -15.96
N ALA A 229 -0.86 20.15 -15.92
CA ALA A 229 -0.66 21.07 -17.03
C ALA A 229 0.50 20.66 -17.95
N SER A 230 1.53 20.00 -17.40
CA SER A 230 2.81 19.75 -18.08
C SER A 230 3.16 18.25 -18.13
N PRO A 231 2.45 17.44 -18.92
CA PRO A 231 2.68 15.98 -18.98
C PRO A 231 4.07 15.57 -19.48
N ALA A 232 4.77 16.41 -20.22
CA ALA A 232 6.13 16.16 -20.72
C ALA A 232 7.24 16.53 -19.72
N SER A 233 6.88 17.14 -18.60
CA SER A 233 7.83 17.49 -17.54
C SER A 233 7.99 16.36 -16.52
N ASP A 234 8.99 16.47 -15.65
CA ASP A 234 9.20 15.51 -14.57
C ASP A 234 8.06 15.64 -13.54
N HIS A 235 7.32 14.57 -13.35
CA HIS A 235 6.20 14.49 -12.39
C HIS A 235 6.66 14.47 -10.91
N LEU A 236 7.95 14.32 -10.65
CA LEU A 236 8.54 14.39 -9.31
C LEU A 236 8.98 15.82 -8.94
N LEU A 237 8.90 16.74 -9.91
CA LEU A 237 9.29 18.12 -9.68
C LEU A 237 8.38 18.77 -8.64
N THR A 238 8.96 19.31 -7.59
CA THR A 238 8.27 20.14 -6.61
C THR A 238 8.35 21.60 -7.04
N VAL A 239 7.20 22.18 -7.35
CA VAL A 239 7.10 23.58 -7.76
C VAL A 239 6.28 24.34 -6.75
N PRO A 240 6.81 25.36 -6.07
CA PRO A 240 6.01 26.21 -5.20
C PRO A 240 4.99 26.99 -6.03
N VAL A 241 3.78 27.16 -5.52
CA VAL A 241 2.76 28.01 -6.14
C VAL A 241 3.16 29.47 -5.89
N PRO A 242 3.54 30.23 -6.93
CA PRO A 242 3.96 31.62 -6.74
C PRO A 242 2.78 32.52 -6.36
N ASP A 243 3.09 33.64 -5.70
CA ASP A 243 2.09 34.66 -5.33
C ASP A 243 2.02 35.74 -6.41
N ILE A 244 1.56 35.34 -7.59
CA ILE A 244 1.41 36.22 -8.75
C ILE A 244 0.05 36.02 -9.43
N PRO A 245 -0.52 37.05 -10.07
CA PRO A 245 -1.80 36.95 -10.77
C PRO A 245 -1.65 36.39 -12.20
N ALA A 246 -0.86 35.35 -12.41
CA ALA A 246 -0.64 34.70 -13.70
C ALA A 246 -0.19 33.25 -13.51
N LEU A 247 -0.93 32.52 -12.68
CA LEU A 247 -0.62 31.11 -12.37
C LEU A 247 -0.66 30.21 -13.60
N ASP A 248 -1.48 30.54 -14.58
CA ASP A 248 -1.56 29.84 -15.86
C ASP A 248 -0.21 29.81 -16.58
N VAL A 249 0.52 30.93 -16.60
CA VAL A 249 1.85 31.00 -17.22
C VAL A 249 2.92 30.40 -16.30
N ALA A 250 2.85 30.70 -15.01
CA ALA A 250 3.88 30.29 -14.05
C ALA A 250 3.93 28.79 -13.79
N MET A 251 2.80 28.10 -13.91
CA MET A 251 2.67 26.67 -13.61
C MET A 251 2.70 25.78 -14.87
N CYS A 252 2.85 26.35 -16.06
CA CYS A 252 2.80 25.63 -17.31
C CYS A 252 4.08 25.86 -18.11
N ASP A 253 4.92 24.87 -18.21
CA ASP A 253 6.18 24.85 -18.96
C ASP A 253 6.09 23.99 -20.24
N ALA A 254 4.92 23.47 -20.55
CA ALA A 254 4.70 22.58 -21.67
C ALA A 254 3.96 23.26 -22.83
N GLU A 255 4.28 22.79 -24.02
CA GLU A 255 3.51 23.03 -25.23
C GLU A 255 2.83 21.76 -25.69
N VAL A 256 1.68 21.88 -26.34
CA VAL A 256 0.95 20.78 -26.93
C VAL A 256 0.65 21.02 -28.41
N ARG A 257 0.87 20.01 -29.23
CA ARG A 257 0.51 20.00 -30.63
C ARG A 257 -0.54 18.90 -30.87
N PRO A 258 -1.75 19.23 -31.29
CA PRO A 258 -2.75 18.24 -31.66
C PRO A 258 -2.33 17.54 -32.96
N GLY A 259 -2.36 16.19 -32.95
CA GLY A 259 -2.34 15.37 -34.15
C GLY A 259 -3.75 14.96 -34.54
N HIS A 260 -3.89 14.03 -35.49
CA HIS A 260 -5.20 13.55 -35.92
C HIS A 260 -5.98 12.84 -34.80
N ASP A 261 -5.31 11.99 -34.05
CA ASP A 261 -5.91 11.14 -32.98
C ASP A 261 -4.99 11.00 -31.77
N TYR A 262 -4.05 11.93 -31.60
CA TYR A 262 -3.09 12.00 -30.51
C TYR A 262 -2.70 13.45 -30.20
N LEU A 263 -2.07 13.65 -29.08
CA LEU A 263 -1.44 14.90 -28.66
C LEU A 263 0.06 14.68 -28.53
N HIS A 264 0.84 15.68 -28.94
CA HIS A 264 2.29 15.68 -28.77
C HIS A 264 2.67 16.81 -27.81
N PHE A 265 3.21 16.45 -26.67
CA PHE A 265 3.61 17.38 -25.62
C PHE A 265 5.12 17.61 -25.69
N TYR A 266 5.54 18.84 -25.38
CA TYR A 266 6.92 19.29 -25.39
C TYR A 266 7.18 20.10 -24.10
N ALA A 267 8.29 19.82 -23.40
CA ALA A 267 8.75 20.59 -22.25
C ALA A 267 10.26 20.42 -22.07
N GLY A 268 11.03 21.51 -22.04
CA GLY A 268 12.46 21.49 -21.71
C GLY A 268 13.32 20.51 -22.53
N GLY A 269 13.02 20.30 -23.81
CA GLY A 269 13.70 19.32 -24.68
C GLY A 269 13.13 17.91 -24.62
N ARG A 270 12.32 17.59 -23.63
CA ARG A 270 11.61 16.30 -23.50
C ARG A 270 10.31 16.32 -24.28
N GLN A 271 9.94 15.17 -24.77
CA GLN A 271 8.74 15.00 -25.58
C GLN A 271 7.93 13.79 -25.08
N ARG A 272 6.62 13.82 -25.35
CA ARG A 272 5.70 12.77 -24.96
C ARG A 272 4.48 12.74 -25.87
N TYR A 273 4.04 11.55 -26.23
CA TYR A 273 2.74 11.35 -26.89
C TYR A 273 1.65 11.13 -25.86
N GLY A 274 0.45 11.61 -26.17
CA GLY A 274 -0.77 11.36 -25.39
C GLY A 274 -1.93 10.96 -26.29
N ILE A 275 -2.71 9.98 -25.88
CA ILE A 275 -3.94 9.55 -26.55
C ILE A 275 -5.09 9.60 -25.54
N ALA A 276 -6.19 10.23 -25.94
CA ALA A 276 -7.36 10.38 -25.10
C ALA A 276 -8.42 9.33 -25.41
N ALA A 277 -8.93 8.68 -24.37
CA ALA A 277 -10.14 7.88 -24.41
C ALA A 277 -11.27 8.61 -23.69
N GLY A 278 -12.42 8.68 -24.32
CA GLY A 278 -13.66 9.18 -23.75
C GLY A 278 -14.74 8.10 -23.74
N VAL A 279 -15.80 8.34 -22.98
CA VAL A 279 -17.00 7.52 -22.99
C VAL A 279 -18.12 8.33 -23.66
N PRO A 280 -18.82 7.79 -24.67
CA PRO A 280 -19.89 8.50 -25.35
C PRO A 280 -20.96 8.97 -24.39
N ALA A 281 -21.43 10.22 -24.60
CA ALA A 281 -22.54 10.76 -23.85
C ALA A 281 -23.80 9.93 -24.05
N ARG A 282 -24.51 9.61 -22.96
CA ARG A 282 -25.80 8.93 -23.01
C ARG A 282 -26.92 9.93 -22.85
N ARG A 283 -27.99 9.74 -23.62
CA ARG A 283 -29.22 10.53 -23.51
C ARG A 283 -30.11 10.09 -22.38
N ASP A 284 -30.01 8.79 -22.03
CA ASP A 284 -30.78 8.15 -20.97
C ASP A 284 -29.95 8.10 -19.68
N PHE A 285 -30.58 7.67 -18.60
CA PHE A 285 -29.91 7.45 -17.34
C PHE A 285 -28.81 6.39 -17.44
N TRP A 286 -27.80 6.52 -16.59
CA TRP A 286 -26.73 5.54 -16.53
C TRP A 286 -27.29 4.18 -16.09
N PRO A 287 -26.86 3.04 -16.71
CA PRO A 287 -27.36 1.73 -16.33
C PRO A 287 -26.94 1.33 -14.92
N ASP A 288 -27.86 0.72 -14.17
CA ASP A 288 -27.61 0.18 -12.82
C ASP A 288 -26.63 -1.01 -12.79
N SER A 289 -26.21 -1.51 -13.97
CA SER A 289 -25.29 -2.63 -14.11
C SER A 289 -23.84 -2.33 -13.76
N VAL A 290 -23.49 -1.07 -13.52
CA VAL A 290 -22.11 -0.70 -13.14
C VAL A 290 -21.93 -0.98 -11.66
N LEU A 291 -21.01 -1.89 -11.36
CA LEU A 291 -20.64 -2.24 -9.99
C LEU A 291 -19.57 -1.30 -9.43
N PRO A 292 -19.46 -1.13 -8.10
CA PRO A 292 -18.49 -0.23 -7.46
C PRO A 292 -17.02 -0.53 -7.78
N THR A 293 -16.71 -1.63 -8.41
CA THR A 293 -15.34 -2.06 -8.71
C THR A 293 -15.05 -2.14 -10.20
N SER A 294 -16.04 -1.80 -11.02
CA SER A 294 -15.94 -2.01 -12.48
C SER A 294 -14.80 -1.25 -13.14
N LEU A 295 -14.44 -0.06 -12.64
CA LEU A 295 -13.36 0.76 -13.20
C LEU A 295 -11.98 0.51 -12.56
N ASP A 296 -11.84 -0.42 -11.62
CA ASP A 296 -10.55 -0.73 -10.99
C ASP A 296 -9.52 -1.27 -11.99
N GLY A 297 -9.96 -1.85 -13.10
CA GLY A 297 -9.10 -2.24 -14.21
C GLY A 297 -8.23 -1.10 -14.74
N LEU A 298 -8.71 0.14 -14.67
CA LEU A 298 -7.93 1.32 -15.07
C LEU A 298 -6.73 1.57 -14.14
N LEU A 299 -6.79 1.14 -12.87
CA LEU A 299 -5.69 1.26 -11.92
C LEU A 299 -4.59 0.20 -12.16
N LYS A 300 -4.86 -0.81 -13.01
CA LYS A 300 -3.96 -1.91 -13.36
C LYS A 300 -3.30 -1.75 -14.73
N VAL A 301 -3.68 -0.76 -15.52
CA VAL A 301 -3.18 -0.55 -16.88
C VAL A 301 -1.64 -0.52 -16.90
N PRO A 302 -0.98 -1.29 -17.80
CA PRO A 302 0.49 -1.29 -17.92
C PRO A 302 0.97 -0.06 -18.69
N GLY A 303 1.01 1.09 -18.01
CA GLY A 303 1.40 2.37 -18.61
C GLY A 303 1.06 3.55 -17.73
N GLU A 304 1.47 4.72 -18.18
CA GLU A 304 1.16 5.96 -17.50
C GLU A 304 -0.17 6.54 -18.01
N VAL A 305 -1.07 6.79 -17.07
CA VAL A 305 -2.40 7.35 -17.41
C VAL A 305 -2.81 8.44 -16.43
N THR A 306 -3.65 9.36 -16.90
CA THR A 306 -4.46 10.23 -16.04
C THR A 306 -5.92 9.86 -16.23
N ILE A 307 -6.59 9.44 -15.18
CA ILE A 307 -8.01 9.13 -15.15
C ILE A 307 -8.72 10.31 -14.50
N SER A 308 -9.67 10.92 -15.17
CA SER A 308 -10.37 12.09 -14.66
C SER A 308 -11.88 11.91 -14.75
N HIS A 309 -12.53 11.94 -13.59
CA HIS A 309 -13.98 11.97 -13.44
C HIS A 309 -14.39 13.39 -13.08
N CYS A 310 -15.01 14.10 -14.01
CA CYS A 310 -15.58 15.42 -13.75
C CYS A 310 -17.07 15.27 -13.44
N PHE A 311 -17.53 15.81 -12.31
CA PHE A 311 -18.93 15.81 -11.94
C PHE A 311 -19.38 17.21 -11.53
N ARG A 312 -20.40 17.71 -12.21
CA ARG A 312 -20.97 19.03 -11.98
C ARG A 312 -22.39 18.88 -11.44
N LEU A 313 -22.57 19.26 -10.19
CA LEU A 313 -23.88 19.27 -9.55
C LEU A 313 -24.84 20.22 -10.28
N THR A 314 -26.11 19.81 -10.39
CA THR A 314 -27.19 20.62 -10.96
C THR A 314 -28.19 21.00 -9.88
N SER A 315 -28.91 22.14 -10.10
CA SER A 315 -30.03 22.46 -9.23
C SER A 315 -31.16 21.45 -9.40
N PRO A 316 -31.98 21.18 -8.37
CA PRO A 316 -33.11 20.28 -8.48
C PRO A 316 -34.08 20.66 -9.63
N SER A 317 -34.26 21.94 -9.86
CA SER A 317 -35.10 22.43 -10.98
C SER A 317 -34.50 22.14 -12.36
N ALA A 318 -33.16 22.12 -12.48
CA ALA A 318 -32.48 21.72 -13.73
C ALA A 318 -32.54 20.20 -13.92
N ALA A 319 -32.39 19.43 -12.85
CA ALA A 319 -32.56 17.98 -12.87
C ALA A 319 -33.96 17.59 -13.32
N MET A 320 -35.01 18.20 -12.75
CA MET A 320 -36.38 17.95 -13.13
C MET A 320 -36.66 18.24 -14.62
N ARG A 321 -36.12 19.37 -15.13
CA ARG A 321 -36.27 19.70 -16.57
C ARG A 321 -35.63 18.63 -17.48
N PHE A 322 -34.49 18.10 -17.07
CA PHE A 322 -33.85 17.04 -17.85
C PHE A 322 -34.65 15.74 -17.81
N ILE A 323 -35.06 15.31 -16.61
CA ILE A 323 -35.87 14.10 -16.40
C ILE A 323 -37.20 14.18 -17.18
N ASP A 324 -37.87 15.36 -17.12
CA ASP A 324 -39.06 15.60 -17.91
C ASP A 324 -38.80 15.57 -19.43
N GLY A 325 -37.63 16.02 -19.86
CA GLY A 325 -37.22 15.91 -21.27
C GLY A 325 -37.06 14.44 -21.69
N VAL A 326 -36.38 13.61 -20.86
CA VAL A 326 -36.24 12.17 -21.08
C VAL A 326 -37.59 11.48 -21.09
N ARG A 327 -38.45 11.78 -20.12
CA ARG A 327 -39.84 11.27 -20.05
C ARG A 327 -40.60 11.52 -21.33
N ARG A 328 -40.69 12.79 -21.74
CA ARG A 328 -41.44 13.19 -22.98
C ARG A 328 -40.85 12.54 -24.24
N TYR A 329 -39.53 12.38 -24.31
CA TYR A 329 -38.90 11.69 -25.43
C TYR A 329 -39.34 10.22 -25.52
N HIS A 330 -39.41 9.50 -24.40
CA HIS A 330 -39.84 8.11 -24.38
C HIS A 330 -41.33 7.97 -24.53
N GLU A 331 -42.13 8.84 -23.89
CA GLU A 331 -43.58 8.87 -24.06
C GLU A 331 -44.02 9.16 -25.52
N GLY A 332 -43.37 10.14 -26.15
CA GLY A 332 -43.65 10.46 -27.57
C GLY A 332 -43.28 9.37 -28.56
N ARG A 333 -42.47 8.39 -28.15
CA ARG A 333 -42.06 7.27 -28.99
C ARG A 333 -42.54 5.89 -28.47
N ARG A 334 -43.51 5.90 -27.56
CA ARG A 334 -44.14 4.67 -27.04
C ARG A 334 -44.82 3.85 -28.13
N LEU A 335 -45.41 4.53 -29.12
CA LEU A 335 -46.08 3.90 -30.23
C LEU A 335 -45.13 3.69 -31.41
N ASP A 336 -45.08 2.48 -31.96
CA ASP A 336 -44.34 2.22 -33.17
C ASP A 336 -44.90 3.07 -34.36
N THR A 337 -43.96 3.70 -35.08
CA THR A 337 -44.29 4.57 -36.22
C THR A 337 -45.19 3.85 -37.26
N ARG A 338 -44.99 2.55 -37.43
CA ARG A 338 -45.84 1.70 -38.29
C ARG A 338 -47.27 1.54 -37.75
N SER A 339 -47.36 1.36 -36.42
CA SER A 339 -48.66 1.24 -35.73
C SER A 339 -49.42 2.58 -35.73
N LEU A 340 -48.70 3.68 -35.63
CA LEU A 340 -49.27 5.04 -35.70
C LEU A 340 -49.83 5.32 -37.11
N LEU A 341 -49.07 4.98 -38.16
CA LEU A 341 -49.50 5.10 -39.55
C LEU A 341 -50.71 4.21 -39.85
N ALA A 342 -50.74 2.98 -39.33
CA ALA A 342 -51.83 2.05 -39.48
C ALA A 342 -53.10 2.50 -38.71
N ALA A 343 -52.95 3.13 -37.56
CA ALA A 343 -54.04 3.67 -36.75
C ALA A 343 -54.64 4.95 -37.41
N THR A 344 -53.82 5.84 -37.98
CA THR A 344 -54.26 6.99 -38.74
C THR A 344 -55.05 6.58 -39.98
N LEU A 345 -54.61 5.51 -40.69
CA LEU A 345 -55.27 4.95 -41.84
C LEU A 345 -56.63 4.22 -41.52
N ARG A 346 -56.83 3.82 -40.26
CA ARG A 346 -57.99 3.11 -39.73
C ARG A 346 -58.97 3.98 -38.94
N GLY A 347 -58.87 5.31 -39.06
CA GLY A 347 -59.83 6.23 -38.45
C GLY A 347 -59.51 6.68 -37.03
N GLY A 348 -58.27 6.51 -36.61
CA GLY A 348 -57.76 7.13 -35.35
C GLY A 348 -57.87 6.26 -34.09
N ASP A 349 -58.34 5.00 -34.20
CA ASP A 349 -58.41 4.10 -33.04
C ASP A 349 -56.98 3.53 -32.67
N LEU A 350 -56.47 3.95 -31.53
CA LEU A 350 -55.17 3.54 -30.97
C LEU A 350 -55.25 2.34 -30.04
N SER A 351 -56.43 1.76 -29.82
CA SER A 351 -56.62 0.64 -28.85
C SER A 351 -55.87 -0.62 -29.19
N GLY A 352 -55.47 -0.82 -30.46
CA GLY A 352 -54.67 -1.96 -30.92
C GLY A 352 -53.19 -1.68 -31.22
N ALA A 353 -52.70 -0.46 -30.95
CA ALA A 353 -51.34 -0.09 -31.27
C ALA A 353 -50.32 -0.78 -30.34
N ARG A 354 -49.36 -1.45 -30.96
CA ARG A 354 -48.29 -2.14 -30.22
C ARG A 354 -47.40 -1.16 -29.48
N GLN A 355 -47.39 -1.20 -28.15
CA GLN A 355 -46.51 -0.37 -27.33
C GLN A 355 -45.12 -0.99 -27.26
N ASN A 356 -44.10 -0.14 -27.35
CA ASN A 356 -42.74 -0.54 -27.11
C ASN A 356 -42.47 -0.61 -25.59
N GLN A 357 -42.46 -1.82 -25.03
CA GLN A 357 -42.27 -2.07 -23.58
C GLN A 357 -41.04 -1.43 -23.01
N ALA A 358 -39.91 -1.46 -23.74
CA ALA A 358 -38.66 -0.85 -23.27
C ALA A 358 -38.78 0.67 -23.10
N ARG A 359 -39.51 1.35 -24.01
CA ARG A 359 -39.76 2.79 -23.90
C ARG A 359 -40.78 3.15 -22.83
N SER A 360 -41.75 2.26 -22.59
CA SER A 360 -42.68 2.41 -21.47
C SER A 360 -41.92 2.30 -20.16
N ALA A 361 -41.09 1.28 -20.00
CA ALA A 361 -40.26 1.10 -18.79
C ALA A 361 -39.32 2.29 -18.54
N ALA A 362 -38.72 2.85 -19.62
CA ALA A 362 -37.85 4.04 -19.49
C ALA A 362 -38.64 5.30 -19.07
N ALA A 363 -39.88 5.47 -19.52
CA ALA A 363 -40.73 6.59 -19.06
C ALA A 363 -41.16 6.41 -17.59
N ASP A 364 -41.50 5.18 -17.18
CA ASP A 364 -41.88 4.86 -15.81
C ASP A 364 -40.68 5.05 -14.85
N GLU A 365 -39.46 4.71 -15.29
CA GLU A 365 -38.20 4.99 -14.58
C GLU A 365 -37.96 6.49 -14.41
N ALA A 366 -38.17 7.28 -15.47
CA ALA A 366 -38.08 8.73 -15.40
C ALA A 366 -39.09 9.32 -14.39
N ASN A 367 -40.29 8.80 -14.32
CA ASN A 367 -41.29 9.22 -13.32
C ASN A 367 -40.85 8.88 -11.87
N ARG A 368 -40.31 7.70 -11.64
CA ARG A 368 -39.77 7.32 -10.32
C ARG A 368 -38.63 8.24 -9.88
N ARG A 369 -37.72 8.54 -10.80
CA ARG A 369 -36.57 9.45 -10.53
C ARG A 369 -37.02 10.87 -10.28
N ALA A 370 -38.03 11.36 -11.01
CA ALA A 370 -38.64 12.67 -10.75
C ALA A 370 -39.17 12.77 -9.31
N GLY A 371 -39.89 11.75 -8.84
CA GLY A 371 -40.38 11.71 -7.46
C GLY A 371 -39.25 11.76 -6.40
N LYS A 372 -38.17 11.07 -6.64
CA LYS A 372 -37.03 11.10 -5.72
C LYS A 372 -36.32 12.48 -5.69
N VAL A 373 -36.23 13.17 -6.83
CA VAL A 373 -35.72 14.55 -6.87
C VAL A 373 -36.63 15.52 -6.11
N GLU A 374 -37.95 15.39 -6.25
CA GLU A 374 -38.90 16.21 -5.51
C GLU A 374 -38.82 16.01 -4.00
N MET A 375 -38.61 14.76 -3.55
CA MET A 375 -38.39 14.40 -2.15
C MET A 375 -36.98 14.78 -1.65
N ALA A 376 -36.10 15.30 -2.49
CA ALA A 376 -34.68 15.58 -2.21
C ALA A 376 -33.87 14.34 -1.77
N GLU A 377 -34.31 13.14 -2.18
CA GLU A 377 -33.62 11.87 -1.89
C GLU A 377 -32.44 11.63 -2.83
N GLU A 378 -32.49 12.11 -4.07
CA GLU A 378 -31.44 11.97 -5.07
C GLU A 378 -31.03 13.32 -5.66
N LEU A 379 -29.70 13.48 -5.82
CA LEU A 379 -29.11 14.58 -6.56
C LEU A 379 -28.61 14.11 -7.91
N TYR A 380 -28.65 15.02 -8.87
CA TYR A 380 -28.19 14.78 -10.23
C TYR A 380 -27.12 15.77 -10.65
N GLY A 381 -26.30 15.35 -11.59
CA GLY A 381 -25.29 16.19 -12.19
C GLY A 381 -24.85 15.70 -13.55
N TYR A 382 -24.04 16.54 -14.19
CA TYR A 382 -23.38 16.20 -15.43
C TYR A 382 -22.04 15.54 -15.12
N TYR A 383 -21.82 14.37 -15.69
CA TYR A 383 -20.63 13.54 -15.49
C TYR A 383 -19.86 13.36 -16.79
N ASN A 384 -18.54 13.41 -16.69
CA ASN A 384 -17.63 13.08 -17.77
C ASN A 384 -16.51 12.17 -17.24
N LEU A 385 -16.15 11.16 -18.01
CA LEU A 385 -14.96 10.34 -17.81
C LEU A 385 -14.01 10.54 -18.99
N SER A 386 -12.80 11.02 -18.70
CA SER A 386 -11.72 11.14 -19.66
C SER A 386 -10.49 10.42 -19.15
N VAL A 387 -9.86 9.62 -20.00
CA VAL A 387 -8.62 8.90 -19.67
C VAL A 387 -7.55 9.26 -20.68
N MET A 388 -6.46 9.85 -20.20
CA MET A 388 -5.28 10.16 -21.00
C MET A 388 -4.22 9.06 -20.82
N SER A 389 -3.85 8.41 -21.91
CA SER A 389 -2.71 7.48 -21.97
C SER A 389 -1.47 8.23 -22.41
N TYR A 390 -0.33 8.01 -21.76
CA TYR A 390 0.92 8.69 -22.09
C TYR A 390 2.01 7.70 -22.49
N SER A 391 2.87 8.11 -23.43
CA SER A 391 4.12 7.41 -23.71
C SER A 391 5.16 7.62 -22.61
N PRO A 392 6.24 6.84 -22.54
CA PRO A 392 7.44 7.28 -21.86
C PRO A 392 7.92 8.63 -22.36
N LEU A 393 8.68 9.36 -21.55
CA LEU A 393 9.40 10.54 -21.98
C LEU A 393 10.53 10.12 -22.93
N PHE A 394 10.74 10.89 -24.00
CA PHE A 394 11.85 10.71 -24.92
C PHE A 394 12.47 12.06 -25.30
N GLU A 395 13.74 12.06 -25.63
CA GLU A 395 14.48 13.23 -26.07
C GLU A 395 14.90 13.05 -27.53
N THR A 396 14.75 14.08 -28.33
CA THR A 396 15.26 14.12 -29.70
C THR A 396 16.59 14.87 -29.69
N GLY A 397 17.69 14.13 -29.71
CA GLY A 397 19.02 14.71 -29.75
C GLY A 397 20.14 13.64 -29.71
N PRO A 398 21.41 14.02 -29.98
CA PRO A 398 22.53 13.06 -29.99
C PRO A 398 22.89 12.48 -28.62
N PHE A 399 22.24 12.93 -27.55
CA PHE A 399 22.45 12.47 -26.16
C PHE A 399 21.17 11.91 -25.52
N GLY A 400 20.15 11.60 -26.32
CA GLY A 400 18.86 11.12 -25.81
C GLY A 400 18.96 9.71 -25.17
N ASP A 401 18.33 9.55 -24.01
CA ASP A 401 18.17 8.26 -23.32
C ASP A 401 17.34 7.30 -24.19
N GLY A 402 17.97 6.44 -24.92
CA GLY A 402 17.51 5.14 -25.49
C GLY A 402 16.08 4.88 -25.95
N HIS A 403 15.11 5.74 -25.66
CA HIS A 403 13.75 5.64 -26.17
C HIS A 403 13.64 6.45 -27.48
N THR A 404 13.52 5.75 -28.58
CA THR A 404 13.18 6.36 -29.88
C THR A 404 11.72 6.81 -29.87
N ALA A 405 11.40 7.83 -30.68
CA ALA A 405 10.02 8.26 -30.87
C ALA A 405 9.08 7.11 -31.28
N ASP A 406 9.59 6.13 -32.05
CA ASP A 406 8.83 4.97 -32.49
C ASP A 406 8.54 3.99 -31.36
N ALA A 407 9.50 3.76 -30.46
CA ALA A 407 9.28 2.93 -29.27
C ALA A 407 8.26 3.59 -28.32
N ALA A 408 8.37 4.90 -28.11
CA ALA A 408 7.42 5.67 -27.32
C ALA A 408 6.01 5.65 -27.92
N TRP A 409 5.92 5.75 -29.25
CA TRP A 409 4.65 5.63 -29.97
C TRP A 409 4.03 4.24 -29.81
N THR A 410 4.81 3.18 -30.00
CA THR A 410 4.36 1.80 -29.84
C THR A 410 3.83 1.58 -28.42
N GLN A 411 4.51 2.10 -27.40
CA GLN A 411 4.12 1.91 -26.03
C GLN A 411 2.85 2.70 -25.66
N VAL A 412 2.63 3.93 -26.17
CA VAL A 412 1.39 4.65 -25.89
C VAL A 412 0.19 3.96 -26.54
N LEU A 413 0.37 3.36 -27.72
CA LEU A 413 -0.67 2.56 -28.37
C LEU A 413 -1.03 1.32 -27.53
N ALA A 414 -0.04 0.61 -27.02
CA ALA A 414 -0.26 -0.54 -26.13
C ALA A 414 -0.99 -0.11 -24.82
N THR A 415 -0.55 0.99 -24.21
CA THR A 415 -1.20 1.56 -23.02
C THR A 415 -2.65 1.94 -23.30
N HIS A 416 -2.90 2.61 -24.42
CA HIS A 416 -4.25 3.03 -24.81
C HIS A 416 -5.17 1.83 -25.08
N LYS A 417 -4.67 0.79 -25.76
CA LYS A 417 -5.39 -0.47 -25.98
C LYS A 417 -5.79 -1.11 -24.63
N ALA A 418 -4.90 -1.16 -23.66
CA ALA A 418 -5.20 -1.67 -22.32
C ALA A 418 -6.27 -0.82 -21.60
N VAL A 419 -6.26 0.51 -21.77
CA VAL A 419 -7.33 1.40 -21.27
C VAL A 419 -8.68 1.06 -21.92
N GLU A 420 -8.70 0.87 -23.24
CA GLU A 420 -9.95 0.49 -23.93
C GLU A 420 -10.46 -0.87 -23.46
N GLU A 421 -9.58 -1.85 -23.27
CA GLU A 421 -9.94 -3.19 -22.76
C GLU A 421 -10.51 -3.10 -21.35
N ALA A 422 -9.89 -2.32 -20.46
CA ALA A 422 -10.39 -2.09 -19.10
C ALA A 422 -11.78 -1.42 -19.10
N LEU A 423 -12.00 -0.45 -19.99
CA LEU A 423 -13.31 0.20 -20.14
C LEU A 423 -14.36 -0.77 -20.70
N ARG A 424 -14.01 -1.63 -21.67
CA ARG A 424 -14.91 -2.65 -22.22
C ARG A 424 -15.29 -3.70 -21.16
N ALA A 425 -14.31 -4.13 -20.36
CA ALA A 425 -14.56 -5.05 -19.24
C ALA A 425 -15.53 -4.43 -18.20
N ALA A 426 -15.51 -3.12 -18.04
CA ALA A 426 -16.47 -2.37 -17.22
C ALA A 426 -17.81 -2.06 -17.95
N HIS A 427 -18.09 -2.72 -19.06
CA HIS A 427 -19.30 -2.53 -19.89
C HIS A 427 -19.44 -1.15 -20.53
N PHE A 428 -18.35 -0.41 -20.70
CA PHE A 428 -18.34 0.84 -21.44
C PHE A 428 -18.00 0.60 -22.92
N THR A 429 -18.40 1.53 -23.77
CA THR A 429 -17.93 1.60 -25.16
C THR A 429 -16.92 2.73 -25.24
N PRO A 430 -15.60 2.45 -25.15
CA PRO A 430 -14.61 3.50 -25.23
C PRO A 430 -14.57 4.10 -26.63
N LEU A 431 -14.24 5.38 -26.68
CA LEU A 431 -14.03 6.12 -27.91
C LEU A 431 -12.65 6.78 -27.86
N ARG A 432 -11.81 6.47 -28.83
CA ARG A 432 -10.57 7.22 -29.05
C ARG A 432 -10.93 8.61 -29.60
N GLU A 433 -10.49 9.64 -28.87
CA GLU A 433 -10.79 11.01 -29.25
C GLU A 433 -9.88 11.46 -30.38
N THR A 434 -10.49 11.92 -31.44
CA THR A 434 -9.83 12.49 -32.63
C THR A 434 -9.99 14.02 -32.63
N LEU A 435 -11.13 14.50 -33.10
CA LEU A 435 -11.43 15.94 -33.17
C LEU A 435 -11.45 16.65 -31.80
N HIS A 436 -11.73 15.92 -30.75
CA HIS A 436 -11.84 16.44 -29.38
C HIS A 436 -10.65 16.05 -28.47
N ALA A 437 -9.53 15.58 -29.03
CA ALA A 437 -8.39 15.12 -28.25
C ALA A 437 -7.85 16.22 -27.30
N LEU A 438 -7.70 17.45 -27.81
CA LEU A 438 -7.23 18.56 -26.99
C LEU A 438 -8.22 18.95 -25.89
N SER A 439 -9.51 18.93 -26.18
CA SER A 439 -10.57 19.22 -25.22
C SER A 439 -10.69 18.12 -24.17
N ALA A 440 -10.50 16.85 -24.57
CA ALA A 440 -10.46 15.74 -23.64
C ALA A 440 -9.28 15.85 -22.67
N PHE A 441 -8.10 16.29 -23.15
CA PHE A 441 -6.97 16.61 -22.28
C PHE A 441 -7.30 17.78 -21.34
N ALA A 442 -7.78 18.89 -21.87
CA ALA A 442 -8.14 20.06 -21.07
C ALA A 442 -9.17 19.70 -19.96
N THR A 443 -10.11 18.80 -20.26
CA THR A 443 -11.09 18.29 -19.28
C THR A 443 -10.43 17.58 -18.09
N THR A 444 -9.26 17.00 -18.28
CA THR A 444 -8.55 16.34 -17.15
C THR A 444 -7.95 17.36 -16.18
N ILE A 445 -7.85 18.63 -16.58
CA ILE A 445 -7.34 19.73 -15.76
C ILE A 445 -8.48 20.26 -14.88
N PRO A 446 -8.37 20.21 -13.55
CA PRO A 446 -9.42 20.71 -12.66
C PRO A 446 -9.76 22.18 -12.91
N GLY A 447 -11.05 22.46 -13.01
CA GLY A 447 -11.58 23.79 -13.35
C GLY A 447 -12.02 23.93 -14.81
N MET A 448 -11.55 23.09 -15.72
CA MET A 448 -11.84 23.17 -17.17
C MET A 448 -13.10 22.43 -17.61
N TRP A 449 -14.17 22.44 -16.82
CA TRP A 449 -15.42 21.75 -17.13
C TRP A 449 -16.06 22.20 -18.45
N ARG A 450 -15.78 23.43 -18.90
CA ARG A 450 -16.34 23.98 -20.16
C ARG A 450 -15.78 23.30 -21.42
N GLU A 451 -14.66 22.61 -21.28
CA GLU A 451 -14.02 21.85 -22.36
C GLU A 451 -14.58 20.43 -22.52
N CYS A 452 -15.41 19.99 -21.61
CA CYS A 452 -16.02 18.67 -21.68
C CYS A 452 -16.97 18.55 -22.88
N ALA A 453 -16.58 17.71 -23.85
CA ALA A 453 -17.40 17.46 -25.04
C ALA A 453 -18.44 16.33 -24.80
N ARG A 454 -18.25 15.49 -23.79
CA ARG A 454 -19.06 14.29 -23.59
C ARG A 454 -19.62 14.22 -22.18
N TRP A 455 -20.78 14.86 -22.02
CA TRP A 455 -21.50 14.86 -20.76
C TRP A 455 -22.57 13.76 -20.72
N SER A 456 -22.62 13.01 -19.63
CA SER A 456 -23.71 12.12 -19.25
C SER A 456 -24.43 12.68 -18.03
N PHE A 457 -25.74 12.55 -17.95
CA PHE A 457 -26.52 12.98 -16.82
C PHE A 457 -26.76 11.79 -15.88
N ILE A 458 -26.23 11.85 -14.66
CA ILE A 458 -26.26 10.76 -13.68
C ILE A 458 -26.67 11.27 -12.31
N ASP A 459 -27.15 10.37 -11.47
CA ASP A 459 -27.37 10.61 -10.03
C ASP A 459 -26.10 10.41 -9.21
N THR A 460 -26.14 10.81 -7.94
CA THR A 460 -25.00 10.72 -7.02
C THR A 460 -24.69 9.28 -6.61
N GLU A 461 -25.65 8.36 -6.64
CA GLU A 461 -25.42 6.94 -6.38
C GLU A 461 -24.64 6.29 -7.52
N ALA A 462 -25.03 6.55 -8.77
CA ALA A 462 -24.28 6.12 -9.95
C ALA A 462 -22.88 6.72 -9.97
N LEU A 463 -22.70 7.99 -9.57
CA LEU A 463 -21.39 8.60 -9.40
C LEU A 463 -20.55 7.83 -8.40
N ALA A 464 -21.08 7.51 -7.21
CA ALA A 464 -20.35 6.81 -6.17
C ALA A 464 -19.87 5.41 -6.63
N ARG A 465 -20.62 4.75 -7.51
CA ARG A 465 -20.22 3.47 -8.13
C ARG A 465 -19.08 3.60 -9.14
N LEU A 466 -18.95 4.77 -9.77
CA LEU A 466 -17.97 5.03 -10.83
C LEU A 466 -16.64 5.56 -10.29
N LEU A 467 -16.65 6.20 -9.12
CA LEU A 467 -15.48 6.87 -8.59
C LEU A 467 -14.44 5.88 -8.03
N PRO A 468 -13.14 6.19 -8.21
CA PRO A 468 -12.04 5.39 -7.66
C PRO A 468 -11.86 5.68 -6.16
N LEU A 469 -12.87 5.35 -5.33
CA LEU A 469 -12.89 5.65 -3.90
C LEU A 469 -11.91 4.80 -3.07
N ARG A 470 -11.36 3.75 -3.70
CA ARG A 470 -10.42 2.83 -3.08
C ARG A 470 -9.01 3.11 -3.56
N GLY A 471 -8.08 3.06 -2.63
CA GLY A 471 -6.67 3.19 -2.93
C GLY A 471 -5.98 1.84 -3.11
N VAL A 472 -4.76 1.90 -3.60
CA VAL A 472 -3.83 0.79 -3.62
C VAL A 472 -2.73 1.15 -2.63
N ALA A 473 -2.63 0.43 -1.51
CA ALA A 473 -1.61 0.72 -0.52
C ALA A 473 -0.22 0.38 -1.08
N ASP A 474 0.65 1.37 -1.09
CA ASP A 474 2.04 1.22 -1.56
C ASP A 474 3.00 0.75 -0.45
N GLY A 475 2.51 0.54 0.79
CA GLY A 475 3.36 0.27 1.94
C GLY A 475 4.16 1.51 2.38
N ARG A 476 5.34 1.30 2.97
CA ARG A 476 6.18 2.39 3.49
C ARG A 476 7.59 2.30 2.95
N GLN A 477 8.01 3.23 2.11
CA GLN A 477 9.37 3.28 1.54
C GLN A 477 10.45 3.43 2.62
N ILE A 478 10.14 4.08 3.73
CA ILE A 478 11.03 4.36 4.84
C ILE A 478 10.41 3.82 6.11
N ASN A 479 11.22 3.13 6.90
CA ASN A 479 10.90 2.77 8.26
C ASN A 479 11.15 3.98 9.16
N ALA A 480 10.11 4.78 9.38
CA ALA A 480 10.22 6.03 10.13
C ALA A 480 10.66 5.81 11.59
N HIS A 481 10.25 4.70 12.22
CA HIS A 481 10.63 4.38 13.58
C HIS A 481 12.13 4.07 13.68
N LEU A 482 12.64 3.14 12.88
CA LEU A 482 14.07 2.82 12.88
C LEU A 482 14.92 4.02 12.46
N THR A 483 14.48 4.82 11.47
CA THR A 483 15.18 6.05 11.06
C THR A 483 15.31 7.02 12.22
N LYS A 484 14.24 7.21 13.00
CA LYS A 484 14.25 8.10 14.18
C LYS A 484 15.19 7.58 15.26
N GLU A 485 15.11 6.30 15.60
CA GLU A 485 15.89 5.70 16.70
C GLU A 485 17.39 5.58 16.36
N THR A 486 17.72 5.22 15.12
CA THR A 486 19.12 5.03 14.69
C THR A 486 19.80 6.31 14.20
N GLY A 487 19.01 7.34 13.85
CA GLY A 487 19.52 8.57 13.23
C GLY A 487 19.99 8.39 11.77
N VAL A 488 19.78 7.22 11.16
CA VAL A 488 20.15 6.89 9.80
C VAL A 488 18.90 6.51 9.00
N LEU A 489 18.83 6.93 7.74
CA LEU A 489 17.71 6.58 6.87
C LEU A 489 17.60 5.05 6.70
N CYS A 490 16.52 4.47 7.23
CA CYS A 490 16.21 3.06 7.12
C CYS A 490 15.14 2.84 6.05
N SER A 491 15.54 2.34 4.88
CA SER A 491 14.60 2.01 3.79
C SER A 491 13.78 0.75 4.10
N ALA A 492 12.71 0.53 3.34
CA ALA A 492 11.96 -0.74 3.35
C ALA A 492 12.90 -1.93 3.10
N LEU A 493 12.52 -3.12 3.57
CA LEU A 493 13.26 -4.35 3.30
C LEU A 493 13.35 -4.59 1.79
N ALA A 494 12.21 -4.58 1.12
CA ALA A 494 12.11 -4.64 -0.34
C ALA A 494 10.79 -4.06 -0.84
N PRO A 495 10.75 -3.56 -2.08
CA PRO A 495 9.50 -3.43 -2.83
C PRO A 495 9.10 -4.79 -3.41
N PHE A 496 7.85 -5.17 -3.26
CA PHE A 496 7.28 -6.36 -3.88
C PHE A 496 6.23 -5.95 -4.91
N PRO A 497 6.24 -6.52 -6.12
CA PRO A 497 5.21 -6.28 -7.13
C PRO A 497 3.82 -6.68 -6.62
N THR A 498 2.80 -5.89 -7.02
CA THR A 498 1.39 -6.21 -6.77
C THR A 498 0.65 -6.45 -8.09
N GLU A 499 -0.55 -6.99 -8.03
CA GLU A 499 -1.40 -7.17 -9.22
C GLU A 499 -1.83 -5.85 -9.90
N PHE A 500 -1.65 -4.72 -9.20
CA PHE A 500 -1.90 -3.39 -9.75
C PHE A 500 -0.69 -2.81 -10.52
N GLY A 501 0.43 -3.56 -10.61
CA GLY A 501 1.69 -3.05 -11.16
C GLY A 501 2.27 -1.91 -10.32
N THR A 502 1.88 -1.81 -9.05
CA THR A 502 2.45 -0.90 -8.07
C THR A 502 3.37 -1.67 -7.13
N PRO A 503 4.50 -1.11 -6.68
CA PRO A 503 5.32 -1.76 -5.67
C PRO A 503 4.67 -1.62 -4.29
N TYR A 504 4.67 -2.70 -3.52
CA TYR A 504 4.39 -2.66 -2.10
C TYR A 504 5.70 -2.64 -1.31
N TRP A 505 5.99 -1.51 -0.65
CA TRP A 505 7.19 -1.31 0.13
C TRP A 505 7.06 -1.95 1.51
N PHE A 506 7.64 -3.11 1.66
CA PHE A 506 7.52 -3.91 2.87
C PHE A 506 8.64 -3.60 3.86
N THR A 507 8.30 -3.11 5.04
CA THR A 507 9.24 -2.81 6.12
C THR A 507 9.33 -3.90 7.18
N GLY A 508 8.33 -4.79 7.27
CA GLY A 508 8.17 -5.72 8.39
C GLY A 508 7.74 -5.05 9.71
N PHE A 509 7.44 -3.73 9.67
CA PHE A 509 7.05 -2.95 10.85
C PHE A 509 5.70 -2.25 10.61
N LEU A 510 4.91 -2.20 11.67
CA LEU A 510 3.75 -1.31 11.76
C LEU A 510 3.95 -0.36 12.93
N GLY A 511 4.24 0.91 12.63
CA GLY A 511 4.66 1.88 13.63
C GLY A 511 6.00 1.47 14.25
N ASP A 512 6.03 1.27 15.57
CA ASP A 512 7.19 0.83 16.35
C ASP A 512 7.23 -0.70 16.59
N VAL A 513 6.24 -1.44 16.08
CA VAL A 513 6.14 -2.90 16.24
C VAL A 513 6.70 -3.60 15.01
N GLY A 514 7.77 -4.40 15.20
CA GLY A 514 8.42 -5.19 14.15
C GLY A 514 8.16 -6.70 14.24
N HIS A 515 7.13 -7.13 15.00
CA HIS A 515 6.78 -8.54 15.09
C HIS A 515 5.96 -8.99 13.88
N MET A 516 6.25 -10.20 13.38
CA MET A 516 5.61 -10.77 12.21
C MET A 516 5.24 -12.24 12.43
N LEU A 517 4.08 -12.65 11.92
CA LEU A 517 3.64 -14.04 11.87
C LEU A 517 3.37 -14.45 10.42
N VAL A 518 3.98 -15.56 9.98
CA VAL A 518 3.75 -16.15 8.65
C VAL A 518 2.96 -17.45 8.82
N CYS A 519 1.76 -17.51 8.23
CA CYS A 519 0.86 -18.65 8.37
C CYS A 519 0.65 -19.41 7.06
N GLY A 520 0.62 -20.74 7.16
CA GLY A 520 0.20 -21.66 6.10
C GLY A 520 1.06 -22.90 5.96
N ARG A 521 0.68 -23.80 5.09
CA ARG A 521 1.25 -25.14 4.96
C ARG A 521 2.73 -25.15 4.65
N THR A 522 3.42 -26.22 5.07
CA THR A 522 4.81 -26.50 4.71
C THR A 522 4.95 -26.68 3.19
N GLY A 523 6.05 -26.21 2.61
CA GLY A 523 6.32 -26.32 1.17
C GLY A 523 5.76 -25.16 0.32
N PHE A 524 5.03 -24.21 0.90
CA PHE A 524 4.43 -23.07 0.19
C PHE A 524 5.29 -21.80 0.21
N GLY A 525 6.53 -21.87 0.70
CA GLY A 525 7.50 -20.77 0.59
C GLY A 525 7.65 -19.90 1.84
N LYS A 526 7.06 -20.24 3.01
CA LYS A 526 7.16 -19.47 4.26
C LYS A 526 8.63 -19.17 4.66
N THR A 527 9.41 -20.22 4.80
CA THR A 527 10.80 -20.14 5.28
C THR A 527 11.67 -19.30 4.33
N ILE A 528 11.53 -19.52 3.03
CA ILE A 528 12.28 -18.73 2.02
C ILE A 528 11.91 -17.25 2.07
N PHE A 529 10.63 -16.91 2.22
CA PHE A 529 10.20 -15.52 2.39
C PHE A 529 10.77 -14.88 3.66
N MET A 530 10.74 -15.61 4.79
CA MET A 530 11.31 -15.13 6.04
C MET A 530 12.83 -14.92 5.90
N LEU A 531 13.57 -15.87 5.29
CA LEU A 531 15.01 -15.78 5.07
C LEU A 531 15.39 -14.66 4.10
N LEU A 532 14.59 -14.42 3.05
CA LEU A 532 14.76 -13.26 2.17
C LEU A 532 14.66 -11.97 2.98
N CYS A 533 13.58 -11.83 3.75
CA CYS A 533 13.36 -10.65 4.58
C CYS A 533 14.44 -10.50 5.67
N ALA A 534 14.91 -11.60 6.27
CA ALA A 534 15.97 -11.60 7.27
C ALA A 534 17.32 -11.19 6.66
N THR A 535 17.65 -11.67 5.45
CA THR A 535 18.83 -11.23 4.70
C THR A 535 18.79 -9.73 4.46
N LEU A 536 17.65 -9.23 3.97
CA LEU A 536 17.46 -7.81 3.70
C LEU A 536 17.34 -6.94 4.99
N PHE A 537 16.97 -7.53 6.12
CA PHE A 537 16.96 -6.86 7.42
C PHE A 537 18.36 -6.43 7.87
N ARG A 538 19.39 -7.12 7.40
CA ARG A 538 20.80 -6.84 7.73
C ARG A 538 21.31 -5.50 7.20
N LYS A 539 20.60 -4.85 6.29
CA LYS A 539 20.91 -3.48 5.84
C LYS A 539 20.69 -2.41 6.92
N TYR A 540 19.90 -2.74 7.94
CA TYR A 540 19.70 -1.79 9.04
C TYR A 540 20.95 -1.63 9.89
N PRO A 541 21.24 -0.40 10.36
CA PRO A 541 22.42 -0.15 11.16
C PRO A 541 22.46 -1.05 12.40
N ASN A 542 23.59 -1.68 12.64
CA ASN A 542 23.80 -2.57 13.80
C ASN A 542 22.70 -3.64 13.98
N ALA A 543 22.17 -4.19 12.88
CA ALA A 543 21.21 -5.27 12.96
C ALA A 543 21.85 -6.56 13.50
N TRP A 544 21.10 -7.26 14.37
CA TRP A 544 21.45 -8.57 14.92
C TRP A 544 20.34 -9.57 14.64
N LEU A 545 20.73 -10.82 14.33
CA LEU A 545 19.79 -11.89 14.00
C LEU A 545 20.08 -13.12 14.85
N TYR A 546 19.03 -13.68 15.45
CA TYR A 546 19.04 -14.93 16.18
C TYR A 546 17.99 -15.87 15.58
N GLY A 547 18.39 -17.07 15.13
CA GLY A 547 17.51 -18.06 14.54
C GLY A 547 17.45 -19.34 15.37
N PHE A 548 16.23 -19.80 15.68
CA PHE A 548 15.98 -21.12 16.26
C PHE A 548 15.59 -22.05 15.11
N ASP A 549 16.58 -22.70 14.53
CA ASP A 549 16.42 -23.45 13.29
C ASP A 549 15.86 -24.85 13.51
N LYS A 550 15.02 -25.27 12.57
CA LYS A 550 14.54 -26.64 12.46
C LYS A 550 14.87 -27.18 11.06
N ASP A 551 15.27 -28.45 10.98
CA ASP A 551 15.57 -29.14 9.73
C ASP A 551 16.66 -28.46 8.87
N LEU A 552 17.65 -27.81 9.48
CA LEU A 552 18.77 -27.11 8.83
C LEU A 552 18.34 -26.02 7.85
N SER A 553 17.17 -25.44 8.04
CA SER A 553 16.57 -24.50 7.08
C SER A 553 17.32 -23.17 7.00
N MET A 554 18.00 -22.76 8.07
CA MET A 554 18.79 -21.52 8.16
C MET A 554 20.29 -21.74 7.97
N ARG A 555 20.77 -22.98 7.90
CA ARG A 555 22.20 -23.31 7.91
C ARG A 555 22.96 -22.65 6.76
N ILE A 556 22.54 -22.93 5.52
CA ILE A 556 23.22 -22.42 4.33
C ILE A 556 23.24 -20.88 4.31
N PRO A 557 22.08 -20.17 4.43
CA PRO A 557 22.10 -18.70 4.39
C PRO A 557 22.90 -18.07 5.55
N THR A 558 22.89 -18.68 6.75
CA THR A 558 23.66 -18.16 7.88
C THR A 558 25.16 -18.24 7.60
N ILE A 559 25.67 -19.39 7.19
CA ILE A 559 27.12 -19.60 6.96
C ILE A 559 27.62 -18.82 5.75
N LEU A 560 26.87 -18.83 4.65
CA LEU A 560 27.24 -18.08 3.45
C LEU A 560 27.43 -16.59 3.77
N GLN A 561 26.53 -16.01 4.53
CA GLN A 561 26.53 -14.59 4.88
C GLN A 561 27.40 -14.25 6.10
N GLY A 562 28.31 -15.13 6.50
CA GLY A 562 29.26 -14.89 7.58
C GLY A 562 28.69 -14.93 8.99
N GLY A 563 27.51 -15.51 9.16
CA GLY A 563 26.93 -15.83 10.46
C GLY A 563 27.48 -17.10 11.05
N ARG A 564 27.14 -17.35 12.30
CA ARG A 564 27.50 -18.58 13.02
C ARG A 564 26.32 -19.53 13.08
N TYR A 565 26.52 -20.76 12.61
CA TYR A 565 25.51 -21.83 12.72
C TYR A 565 25.98 -22.83 13.81
N MET A 566 25.09 -23.14 14.74
CA MET A 566 25.40 -23.95 15.92
C MET A 566 24.62 -25.26 15.86
N GLN A 567 25.35 -26.39 15.84
CA GLN A 567 24.81 -27.75 15.90
C GLN A 567 25.21 -28.46 17.21
N PHE A 568 24.24 -29.06 17.86
CA PHE A 568 24.39 -29.79 19.11
C PHE A 568 24.37 -31.28 18.84
N ASP A 569 25.48 -31.83 18.31
CA ASP A 569 25.58 -33.25 18.00
C ASP A 569 26.54 -33.97 18.93
N SER A 570 26.18 -35.22 19.30
CA SER A 570 26.94 -36.03 20.24
C SER A 570 28.06 -36.90 19.60
N GLU A 571 28.00 -37.14 18.28
CA GLU A 571 28.92 -38.00 17.56
C GLU A 571 29.96 -37.19 16.79
N ALA A 572 31.26 -37.53 17.05
CA ALA A 572 32.40 -36.71 16.63
C ALA A 572 32.71 -36.74 15.12
N GLY A 573 31.83 -37.29 14.27
CA GLY A 573 32.09 -37.50 12.85
C GLY A 573 31.21 -36.70 11.89
N ASP A 574 30.05 -36.26 12.32
CA ASP A 574 28.98 -35.77 11.40
C ASP A 574 28.88 -34.26 11.30
N VAL A 575 29.51 -33.47 12.17
CA VAL A 575 29.39 -32.02 12.22
C VAL A 575 30.75 -31.37 12.01
N HIS A 576 30.80 -30.38 11.14
CA HIS A 576 31.98 -29.57 10.92
C HIS A 576 32.44 -28.89 12.22
N ALA A 577 33.77 -28.83 12.48
CA ALA A 577 34.31 -28.29 13.73
C ALA A 577 33.79 -26.86 14.05
N ASP A 578 33.67 -26.02 13.02
CA ASP A 578 33.20 -24.63 13.16
C ASP A 578 31.68 -24.51 13.45
N GLU A 579 30.91 -25.58 13.20
CA GLU A 579 29.47 -25.62 13.47
C GLU A 579 29.14 -26.27 14.81
N ARG A 580 30.11 -26.96 15.42
CA ARG A 580 29.90 -27.65 16.70
C ARG A 580 29.62 -26.61 17.79
N ALA A 581 28.46 -26.69 18.37
CA ALA A 581 28.06 -25.84 19.49
C ALA A 581 28.74 -26.27 20.76
N GLN A 582 29.40 -25.34 21.42
CA GLN A 582 29.90 -25.47 22.78
C GLN A 582 29.21 -24.38 23.62
N MET A 583 28.47 -24.79 24.63
CA MET A 583 27.87 -23.82 25.55
C MET A 583 28.58 -23.88 26.89
N ASN A 584 28.86 -22.70 27.40
CA ASN A 584 29.40 -22.52 28.74
C ASN A 584 28.76 -21.30 29.40
N PRO A 585 27.63 -21.47 30.09
CA PRO A 585 26.99 -20.36 30.78
C PRO A 585 27.83 -19.68 31.85
N LEU A 586 28.86 -20.39 32.37
CA LEU A 586 29.73 -19.84 33.43
C LEU A 586 30.70 -18.76 32.89
N VAL A 587 30.84 -18.56 31.58
CA VAL A 587 31.55 -17.37 31.07
C VAL A 587 30.91 -16.07 31.54
N LEU A 588 29.64 -16.10 31.87
CA LEU A 588 28.92 -14.96 32.45
C LEU A 588 29.41 -14.56 33.84
N LEU A 589 30.19 -15.40 34.54
CA LEU A 589 30.86 -15.04 35.79
C LEU A 589 31.82 -13.86 35.63
N ALA A 590 32.21 -13.49 34.43
CA ALA A 590 32.99 -12.28 34.18
C ALA A 590 32.37 -11.02 34.79
N ASP A 591 31.03 -10.96 34.87
CA ASP A 591 30.33 -9.88 35.50
C ASP A 591 29.39 -10.38 36.61
N ARG A 592 29.56 -9.81 37.79
CA ARG A 592 28.79 -10.21 39.00
C ARG A 592 27.28 -9.99 38.87
N ARG A 593 26.81 -9.15 37.98
CA ARG A 593 25.39 -8.93 37.72
C ARG A 593 24.67 -10.19 37.24
N HIS A 594 25.39 -11.15 36.65
CA HIS A 594 24.86 -12.42 36.16
C HIS A 594 24.75 -13.50 37.24
N LEU A 595 25.26 -13.27 38.43
CA LEU A 595 25.34 -14.29 39.49
C LEU A 595 23.97 -14.87 39.86
N GLU A 596 22.98 -14.00 40.03
CA GLU A 596 21.61 -14.43 40.34
C GLU A 596 21.04 -15.32 39.25
N PHE A 597 21.22 -14.94 38.00
CA PHE A 597 20.82 -15.77 36.85
C PHE A 597 21.52 -17.13 36.87
N LEU A 598 22.83 -17.16 37.09
CA LEU A 598 23.59 -18.42 37.10
C LEU A 598 23.15 -19.35 38.22
N VAL A 599 22.85 -18.84 39.40
CA VAL A 599 22.29 -19.64 40.52
C VAL A 599 20.95 -20.24 40.09
N GLU A 600 20.03 -19.46 39.59
CA GLU A 600 18.69 -19.93 39.16
C GLU A 600 18.83 -20.90 37.96
N TRP A 601 19.78 -20.68 37.05
CA TRP A 601 20.00 -21.56 35.94
C TRP A 601 20.56 -22.92 36.38
N ILE A 602 21.49 -22.97 37.36
CA ILE A 602 21.96 -24.23 37.93
C ILE A 602 20.82 -24.92 38.72
N VAL A 603 20.02 -24.17 39.46
CA VAL A 603 18.81 -24.70 40.10
C VAL A 603 17.88 -25.37 39.09
N LEU A 604 17.73 -24.75 37.90
CA LEU A 604 16.94 -25.32 36.80
C LEU A 604 17.56 -26.65 36.32
N LEU A 605 18.91 -26.77 36.21
CA LEU A 605 19.58 -28.02 35.82
C LEU A 605 19.29 -29.15 36.81
N VAL A 606 19.50 -28.92 38.11
CA VAL A 606 19.37 -29.96 39.14
C VAL A 606 17.93 -30.39 39.41
N GLN A 607 16.93 -29.56 39.10
CA GLN A 607 15.52 -29.85 39.29
C GLN A 607 14.84 -30.54 38.08
N GLN A 608 15.53 -30.77 36.97
CA GLN A 608 14.90 -31.27 35.72
C GLN A 608 14.24 -32.66 35.88
N ARG A 609 14.71 -33.49 36.77
CA ARG A 609 14.11 -34.82 37.06
C ARG A 609 12.90 -34.76 37.96
N GLY A 610 12.61 -33.61 38.59
CA GLY A 610 11.47 -33.44 39.51
C GLY A 610 11.58 -34.18 40.84
N THR A 611 12.66 -34.93 41.07
CA THR A 611 12.90 -35.70 42.28
C THR A 611 13.57 -34.89 43.38
N TYR A 612 14.33 -33.87 43.00
CA TYR A 612 15.06 -33.00 43.91
C TYR A 612 14.43 -31.63 44.03
N ARG A 613 14.25 -31.13 45.27
CA ARG A 613 13.78 -29.78 45.56
C ARG A 613 14.90 -28.97 46.19
N VAL A 614 15.36 -27.94 45.50
CA VAL A 614 16.40 -27.03 45.99
C VAL A 614 15.88 -26.23 47.16
N THR A 615 16.67 -26.21 48.27
CA THR A 615 16.42 -25.45 49.50
C THR A 615 17.13 -24.10 49.46
N ALA A 616 16.80 -23.23 50.43
CA ALA A 616 17.55 -21.97 50.60
C ALA A 616 19.02 -22.20 51.05
N GLY A 617 19.31 -23.34 51.61
CA GLY A 617 20.67 -23.77 51.95
C GLY A 617 21.48 -24.04 50.68
N ASP A 618 20.92 -24.87 49.78
CA ASP A 618 21.52 -25.22 48.51
C ASP A 618 21.82 -24.00 47.62
N ARG A 619 20.93 -23.00 47.60
CA ARG A 619 21.17 -21.75 46.90
C ARG A 619 22.41 -21.02 47.43
N ARG A 620 22.57 -20.94 48.73
CA ARG A 620 23.74 -20.31 49.36
C ARG A 620 25.03 -21.11 49.09
N GLU A 621 24.93 -22.43 49.00
CA GLU A 621 26.08 -23.28 48.62
C GLU A 621 26.47 -23.04 47.18
N LEU A 622 25.48 -22.91 46.26
CA LEU A 622 25.74 -22.55 44.86
C LEU A 622 26.35 -21.16 44.73
N GLU A 623 25.83 -20.15 45.41
CA GLU A 623 26.41 -18.81 45.42
C GLU A 623 27.87 -18.82 45.92
N THR A 624 28.14 -19.57 46.98
CA THR A 624 29.48 -19.71 47.51
C THR A 624 30.44 -20.45 46.57
N ALA A 625 29.96 -21.51 45.91
CA ALA A 625 30.74 -22.26 44.93
C ALA A 625 31.03 -21.40 43.68
N LEU A 626 30.05 -20.67 43.17
CA LEU A 626 30.26 -19.76 42.05
C LEU A 626 31.21 -18.61 42.39
N ALA A 627 31.12 -18.04 43.59
CA ALA A 627 32.05 -17.02 44.06
C ALA A 627 33.48 -17.58 44.19
N ALA A 628 33.64 -18.82 44.65
CA ALA A 628 34.95 -19.51 44.75
C ALA A 628 35.54 -19.76 43.36
N VAL A 629 34.70 -20.15 42.35
CA VAL A 629 35.17 -20.34 40.97
C VAL A 629 35.58 -19.01 40.36
N HIS A 630 34.80 -17.95 40.55
CA HIS A 630 35.14 -16.60 40.08
C HIS A 630 36.44 -16.08 40.69
N SER A 631 36.66 -16.26 41.98
CA SER A 631 37.84 -15.76 42.69
C SER A 631 39.15 -16.36 42.25
N ARG A 632 39.14 -17.53 41.59
CA ARG A 632 40.36 -18.17 41.03
C ARG A 632 40.91 -17.41 39.83
N GLY A 633 40.14 -16.56 39.20
CA GLY A 633 40.59 -15.67 38.10
C GLY A 633 41.00 -16.39 36.81
N ASP A 634 40.94 -17.69 36.75
CA ASP A 634 41.27 -18.49 35.56
C ASP A 634 39.99 -18.87 34.81
N HIS A 635 39.79 -18.25 33.65
CA HIS A 635 38.62 -18.46 32.78
C HIS A 635 38.47 -19.91 32.31
N GLN A 636 39.60 -20.70 32.21
CA GLN A 636 39.54 -22.12 31.84
C GLN A 636 38.87 -22.95 32.91
N LEU A 637 38.84 -22.46 34.15
CA LEU A 637 38.18 -23.09 35.28
C LEU A 637 36.71 -22.70 35.44
N TRP A 638 36.22 -21.77 34.65
CA TRP A 638 34.79 -21.38 34.70
C TRP A 638 33.94 -22.41 33.96
N ARG A 639 33.76 -23.56 34.64
CA ARG A 639 33.04 -24.73 34.07
C ARG A 639 32.18 -25.38 35.16
N LEU A 640 31.09 -26.03 34.70
CA LEU A 640 30.19 -26.74 35.64
C LEU A 640 30.91 -27.73 36.50
N ARG A 641 31.91 -28.48 35.98
CA ARG A 641 32.73 -29.42 36.77
C ARG A 641 33.49 -28.75 37.90
N THR A 642 33.91 -27.51 37.71
CA THR A 642 34.63 -26.77 38.76
C THR A 642 33.65 -26.31 39.85
N VAL A 643 32.45 -25.90 39.49
CA VAL A 643 31.39 -25.60 40.46
C VAL A 643 31.03 -26.86 41.24
N HIS A 644 30.79 -27.98 40.55
CA HIS A 644 30.53 -29.29 41.17
C HIS A 644 31.62 -29.68 42.18
N ALA A 645 32.89 -29.55 41.79
CA ALA A 645 34.02 -29.87 42.67
C ALA A 645 34.17 -28.91 43.88
N SER A 646 33.52 -27.77 43.85
CA SER A 646 33.48 -26.76 44.92
C SER A 646 32.27 -26.90 45.86
N LEU A 647 31.32 -27.80 45.54
CA LEU A 647 30.15 -28.08 46.36
C LEU A 647 30.48 -29.13 47.45
N PRO A 648 29.86 -29.04 48.64
CA PRO A 648 29.89 -30.13 49.63
C PRO A 648 29.27 -31.41 49.07
N ALA A 649 29.74 -32.57 49.55
CA ALA A 649 29.12 -33.84 49.20
C ALA A 649 27.69 -33.89 49.74
N GLY A 650 26.71 -34.13 48.82
CA GLY A 650 25.29 -34.16 49.15
C GLY A 650 24.42 -34.22 47.89
N SER A 651 23.11 -34.23 48.10
CA SER A 651 22.13 -34.44 47.04
C SER A 651 22.22 -33.39 45.92
N LEU A 652 22.61 -32.16 46.24
CA LEU A 652 22.81 -31.10 45.25
C LEU A 652 24.01 -31.47 44.32
N ALA A 653 25.14 -31.90 44.88
CA ALA A 653 26.29 -32.32 44.10
C ALA A 653 25.96 -33.57 43.24
N ASP A 654 25.21 -34.53 43.80
CA ASP A 654 24.82 -35.75 43.09
C ASP A 654 23.94 -35.45 41.88
N GLU A 655 23.01 -34.53 41.98
CA GLU A 655 22.17 -34.11 40.83
C GLU A 655 23.00 -33.31 39.80
N LEU A 656 23.88 -32.45 40.23
CA LEU A 656 24.75 -31.69 39.32
C LEU A 656 25.78 -32.62 38.63
N ALA A 657 26.18 -33.76 39.22
CA ALA A 657 27.10 -34.75 38.64
C ALA A 657 26.62 -35.25 37.27
N LEU A 658 25.31 -35.22 36.99
CA LEU A 658 24.73 -35.64 35.70
C LEU A 658 25.09 -34.71 34.54
N TRP A 659 25.57 -33.50 34.83
CA TRP A 659 25.87 -32.45 33.88
C TRP A 659 27.38 -32.17 33.73
N VAL A 660 28.24 -32.92 34.36
CA VAL A 660 29.66 -32.64 34.34
C VAL A 660 30.51 -33.86 33.94
N GLY A 661 31.70 -33.61 33.42
CA GLY A 661 32.68 -34.62 33.07
C GLY A 661 32.26 -35.55 31.93
N ASN A 662 32.13 -36.84 32.18
CA ASN A 662 31.74 -37.85 31.19
C ASN A 662 30.23 -38.23 31.30
N ALA A 663 29.45 -37.43 32.02
CA ALA A 663 28.01 -37.67 32.18
C ALA A 663 27.28 -37.39 30.85
N VAL A 664 26.09 -38.03 30.68
CA VAL A 664 25.29 -38.00 29.42
C VAL A 664 25.00 -36.60 28.95
N HIS A 665 24.78 -35.64 29.85
CA HIS A 665 24.42 -34.26 29.51
C HIS A 665 25.57 -33.28 29.56
N ALA A 666 26.79 -33.72 29.95
CA ALA A 666 27.96 -32.82 30.16
C ALA A 666 28.36 -32.05 28.90
N HIS A 667 28.31 -32.72 27.74
CA HIS A 667 28.73 -32.13 26.47
C HIS A 667 27.91 -30.89 26.07
N TYR A 668 26.69 -30.68 26.60
CA TYR A 668 25.89 -29.49 26.29
C TYR A 668 26.43 -28.24 26.97
N PHE A 669 26.83 -28.31 28.26
CA PHE A 669 27.08 -27.10 29.05
C PHE A 669 28.41 -27.11 29.84
N ASP A 670 29.14 -28.23 29.94
CA ASP A 670 30.41 -28.32 30.66
C ASP A 670 31.61 -28.12 29.74
N ASN A 671 31.58 -27.05 28.93
CA ASN A 671 32.64 -26.73 27.96
C ASN A 671 33.57 -25.64 28.48
N VAL A 672 34.71 -25.41 27.80
CA VAL A 672 35.66 -24.32 28.10
C VAL A 672 35.18 -23.01 27.46
N GLU A 673 34.79 -23.12 26.22
CA GLU A 673 34.39 -21.98 25.41
C GLU A 673 32.87 -21.90 25.30
N ASP A 674 32.38 -20.72 25.05
CA ASP A 674 30.97 -20.51 24.70
C ASP A 674 30.84 -20.09 23.23
N SER A 675 30.08 -20.85 22.48
CA SER A 675 29.84 -20.55 21.06
C SER A 675 28.82 -19.41 20.84
N PHE A 676 28.15 -18.97 21.89
CA PHE A 676 27.17 -17.90 21.82
C PHE A 676 27.85 -16.54 22.00
N ASP A 677 28.82 -16.22 21.10
CA ASP A 677 29.53 -14.96 21.15
C ASP A 677 29.50 -14.19 19.81
N GLY A 678 29.61 -12.88 19.88
CA GLY A 678 30.09 -11.93 18.90
C GLY A 678 29.54 -11.90 17.47
N ALA A 679 28.95 -12.95 16.95
CA ALA A 679 28.42 -12.95 15.58
C ALA A 679 27.12 -12.19 15.48
N ARG A 680 27.00 -11.34 14.46
CA ARG A 680 25.77 -10.54 14.21
C ARG A 680 24.59 -11.38 13.70
N TRP A 681 24.84 -12.59 13.23
CA TRP A 681 23.83 -13.57 12.87
C TRP A 681 24.22 -14.90 13.49
N VAL A 682 23.38 -15.39 14.41
CA VAL A 682 23.56 -16.70 15.07
C VAL A 682 22.31 -17.52 14.81
N SER A 683 22.46 -18.70 14.20
CA SER A 683 21.36 -19.66 14.05
C SER A 683 21.73 -20.96 14.78
N MET A 684 20.74 -21.55 15.45
CA MET A 684 20.93 -22.72 16.31
C MET A 684 20.01 -23.84 15.85
N ALA A 685 20.57 -25.03 15.57
CA ALA A 685 19.78 -26.22 15.31
C ALA A 685 19.10 -26.67 16.60
N THR A 686 17.76 -26.68 16.60
CA THR A 686 16.97 -26.91 17.82
C THR A 686 16.28 -28.27 17.87
N ASP A 687 16.29 -29.05 16.78
CA ASP A 687 15.56 -30.32 16.67
C ASP A 687 15.83 -31.30 17.80
N ARG A 688 17.11 -31.62 18.01
CA ARG A 688 17.51 -32.55 19.04
C ARG A 688 17.37 -32.01 20.46
N ILE A 689 17.54 -30.71 20.62
CA ILE A 689 17.40 -30.04 21.93
C ILE A 689 15.91 -30.04 22.34
N LEU A 690 15.03 -29.63 21.46
CA LEU A 690 13.61 -29.52 21.76
C LEU A 690 12.94 -30.91 21.93
N ALA A 691 13.50 -31.96 21.31
CA ALA A 691 13.03 -33.32 21.51
C ALA A 691 13.26 -33.84 22.94
N ASN A 692 14.19 -33.24 23.70
CA ASN A 692 14.49 -33.61 25.09
C ASN A 692 14.17 -32.45 26.05
N PRO A 693 13.01 -32.51 26.76
CA PRO A 693 12.60 -31.45 27.70
C PRO A 693 13.63 -31.18 28.82
N VAL A 694 14.45 -32.17 29.21
CA VAL A 694 15.48 -32.02 30.23
C VAL A 694 16.55 -31.03 29.80
N ILE A 695 16.89 -31.05 28.50
CA ILE A 695 17.91 -30.17 27.92
C ILE A 695 17.31 -28.86 27.40
N ALA A 696 16.10 -28.93 26.81
CA ALA A 696 15.44 -27.81 26.18
C ALA A 696 15.26 -26.60 27.12
N ARG A 697 14.80 -26.83 28.34
CA ARG A 697 14.54 -25.76 29.32
C ARG A 697 15.79 -24.99 29.73
N PRO A 698 16.88 -25.63 30.18
CA PRO A 698 18.13 -24.94 30.50
C PRO A 698 18.74 -24.22 29.30
N PHE A 699 18.68 -24.83 28.11
CA PHE A 699 19.16 -24.27 26.86
C PHE A 699 18.38 -22.97 26.53
N LEU A 700 17.06 -23.05 26.47
CA LEU A 700 16.23 -21.91 26.15
C LEU A 700 16.37 -20.80 27.20
N SER A 701 16.45 -21.16 28.49
CA SER A 701 16.69 -20.19 29.58
C SER A 701 18.00 -19.42 29.36
N TYR A 702 19.07 -20.12 29.02
CA TYR A 702 20.37 -19.51 28.78
C TYR A 702 20.38 -18.63 27.53
N VAL A 703 19.96 -19.16 26.39
CA VAL A 703 19.95 -18.42 25.12
C VAL A 703 19.07 -17.17 25.20
N THR A 704 17.88 -17.28 25.79
CA THR A 704 16.98 -16.14 25.96
C THR A 704 17.57 -15.07 26.86
N TYR A 705 18.25 -15.48 27.92
CA TYR A 705 18.96 -14.55 28.80
C TYR A 705 20.07 -13.82 28.03
N CYS A 706 20.92 -14.54 27.30
CA CYS A 706 22.00 -13.95 26.50
C CYS A 706 21.51 -12.97 25.45
N ILE A 707 20.40 -13.27 24.75
CA ILE A 707 19.77 -12.35 23.79
C ILE A 707 19.31 -11.06 24.49
N GLN A 708 18.64 -11.17 25.64
CA GLN A 708 18.17 -10.02 26.40
C GLN A 708 19.32 -9.17 26.96
N ASP A 709 20.32 -9.81 27.54
CA ASP A 709 21.50 -9.14 28.08
C ASP A 709 22.28 -8.44 26.96
N SER A 710 22.46 -9.08 25.81
CA SER A 710 23.09 -8.46 24.63
C SER A 710 22.33 -7.20 24.17
N LEU A 711 21.00 -7.23 24.17
CA LEU A 711 20.18 -6.06 23.85
C LEU A 711 20.42 -4.91 24.84
N GLU A 712 20.47 -5.22 26.12
CA GLU A 712 20.66 -4.23 27.19
C GLU A 712 22.08 -3.64 27.15
N GLN A 713 23.09 -4.48 27.02
CA GLN A 713 24.49 -4.04 26.93
C GLN A 713 24.75 -3.14 25.73
N ARG A 714 24.25 -3.52 24.55
CA ARG A 714 24.41 -2.70 23.34
C ARG A 714 23.78 -1.34 23.52
N ARG A 715 22.59 -1.28 24.10
CA ARG A 715 21.90 -0.01 24.39
C ARG A 715 22.68 0.83 25.40
N ALA A 716 23.20 0.21 26.46
CA ALA A 716 24.03 0.89 27.45
C ALA A 716 25.31 1.47 26.84
N ASN A 717 25.88 0.78 25.85
CA ASN A 717 27.08 1.19 25.11
C ASN A 717 26.77 2.16 23.93
N GLY A 718 25.51 2.63 23.78
CA GLY A 718 25.12 3.52 22.70
C GLY A 718 25.05 2.89 21.32
N VAL A 719 25.12 1.56 21.20
CA VAL A 719 24.98 0.84 19.94
C VAL A 719 23.50 0.61 19.66
N ILE A 720 22.90 1.49 18.87
CA ILE A 720 21.48 1.43 18.54
C ILE A 720 21.30 0.68 17.22
N GLY A 721 20.46 -0.35 17.24
CA GLY A 721 20.11 -1.13 16.05
C GLY A 721 19.05 -2.19 16.36
N PRO A 722 18.29 -2.64 15.34
CA PRO A 722 17.25 -3.63 15.56
C PRO A 722 17.82 -5.03 15.77
N THR A 723 17.11 -5.83 16.56
CA THR A 723 17.40 -7.24 16.78
C THR A 723 16.25 -8.09 16.33
N LEU A 724 16.52 -9.05 15.45
CA LEU A 724 15.54 -10.00 14.94
C LEU A 724 15.73 -11.36 15.60
N VAL A 725 14.66 -11.89 16.17
CA VAL A 725 14.59 -13.29 16.64
C VAL A 725 13.63 -14.04 15.73
N MET A 726 14.12 -15.11 15.09
CA MET A 726 13.34 -15.95 14.19
C MET A 726 12.97 -17.26 14.88
N LEU A 727 11.68 -17.56 14.92
CA LEU A 727 11.10 -18.74 15.56
C LEU A 727 10.27 -19.52 14.53
N PRO A 728 10.91 -20.28 13.63
CA PRO A 728 10.17 -21.12 12.68
C PRO A 728 9.45 -22.24 13.42
N GLU A 729 8.30 -22.63 12.87
CA GLU A 729 7.42 -23.66 13.45
C GLU A 729 7.14 -23.45 14.95
N ILE A 730 6.74 -22.23 15.30
CA ILE A 730 6.59 -21.77 16.69
C ILE A 730 5.71 -22.70 17.54
N TRP A 731 4.77 -23.43 16.95
CA TRP A 731 3.88 -24.34 17.67
C TRP A 731 4.64 -25.39 18.48
N ASN A 732 5.81 -25.88 17.99
CA ASN A 732 6.67 -26.82 18.74
C ASN A 732 7.21 -26.19 20.03
N LEU A 733 7.45 -24.87 20.00
CA LEU A 733 7.96 -24.13 21.15
C LEU A 733 6.84 -23.72 22.12
N LEU A 734 5.61 -23.64 21.66
CA LEU A 734 4.45 -23.27 22.47
C LEU A 734 3.88 -24.42 23.30
N ASP A 735 4.29 -25.66 23.02
CA ASP A 735 3.87 -26.83 23.79
C ASP A 735 4.43 -26.82 25.23
N ASP A 736 5.61 -26.22 25.47
CA ASP A 736 6.11 -26.01 26.83
C ASP A 736 5.58 -24.68 27.40
N ALA A 737 4.80 -24.79 28.48
CA ALA A 737 4.13 -23.64 29.09
C ALA A 737 5.10 -22.57 29.66
N SER A 738 6.34 -22.93 30.04
CA SER A 738 7.33 -21.99 30.51
C SER A 738 7.91 -21.18 29.35
N PHE A 739 8.20 -21.85 28.26
CA PHE A 739 8.72 -21.21 27.06
C PHE A 739 7.66 -20.38 26.34
N ALA A 740 6.45 -20.86 26.23
CA ALA A 740 5.31 -20.09 25.74
C ALA A 740 5.18 -18.74 26.48
N ARG A 741 5.26 -18.75 27.81
CA ARG A 741 5.27 -17.51 28.62
C ARG A 741 6.47 -16.61 28.30
N GLN A 742 7.64 -17.17 28.09
CA GLN A 742 8.84 -16.43 27.72
C GLN A 742 8.68 -15.72 26.38
N ILE A 743 8.18 -16.43 25.35
CA ILE A 743 7.87 -15.84 24.04
C ILE A 743 6.82 -14.75 24.19
N GLY A 744 5.75 -15.00 24.98
CA GLY A 744 4.73 -14.00 25.27
C GLY A 744 5.31 -12.74 25.89
N ASN A 745 6.23 -12.88 26.84
CA ASN A 745 6.96 -11.76 27.45
C ASN A 745 7.84 -11.04 26.41
N TRP A 746 8.52 -11.74 25.53
CA TRP A 746 9.33 -11.15 24.47
C TRP A 746 8.50 -10.29 23.53
N ILE A 747 7.39 -10.82 23.04
CA ILE A 747 6.47 -10.11 22.15
C ILE A 747 6.02 -8.76 22.78
N VAL A 748 5.83 -8.75 24.12
CA VAL A 748 5.41 -7.52 24.83
C VAL A 748 6.58 -6.58 25.12
N THR A 749 7.77 -7.10 25.47
CA THR A 749 8.86 -6.29 26.05
C THR A 749 9.90 -5.86 25.02
N MET A 750 10.20 -6.69 24.02
CA MET A 750 11.28 -6.43 23.05
C MET A 750 11.02 -5.23 22.15
N ARG A 751 9.75 -4.89 21.91
CA ARG A 751 9.35 -3.70 21.14
C ARG A 751 10.09 -2.43 21.61
N LYS A 752 10.14 -2.21 22.94
CA LYS A 752 10.79 -1.03 23.53
C LYS A 752 12.32 -1.02 23.36
N LYS A 753 12.90 -2.17 22.97
CA LYS A 753 14.34 -2.38 22.81
C LYS A 753 14.73 -2.57 21.32
N LEU A 754 13.87 -2.19 20.37
CA LEU A 754 14.03 -2.46 18.94
C LEU A 754 14.14 -3.94 18.60
N GLY A 755 13.59 -4.83 19.44
CA GLY A 755 13.55 -6.26 19.20
C GLY A 755 12.33 -6.64 18.38
N CYS A 756 12.55 -7.50 17.38
CA CYS A 756 11.54 -8.06 16.48
C CYS A 756 11.48 -9.56 16.66
N VAL A 757 10.29 -10.12 16.75
CA VAL A 757 10.08 -11.57 16.77
C VAL A 757 9.33 -11.96 15.51
N TRP A 758 9.95 -12.73 14.64
CA TRP A 758 9.34 -13.30 13.46
C TRP A 758 9.10 -14.79 13.67
N MET A 759 7.88 -15.21 13.46
CA MET A 759 7.47 -16.58 13.70
C MET A 759 6.68 -17.12 12.51
N ASP A 760 6.70 -18.44 12.33
CA ASP A 760 5.80 -19.07 11.39
C ASP A 760 5.00 -20.20 12.03
N ALA A 761 3.85 -20.51 11.42
CA ALA A 761 2.98 -21.61 11.81
C ALA A 761 2.38 -22.29 10.59
N GLN A 762 2.02 -23.56 10.72
CA GLN A 762 1.41 -24.31 9.62
C GLN A 762 -0.06 -23.95 9.42
N SER A 763 -0.74 -23.54 10.48
CA SER A 763 -2.12 -23.05 10.41
C SER A 763 -2.41 -21.97 11.46
N PRO A 764 -3.38 -21.08 11.21
CA PRO A 764 -3.84 -20.11 12.19
C PRO A 764 -4.37 -20.74 13.47
N GLU A 765 -5.03 -21.91 13.38
CA GLU A 765 -5.59 -22.61 14.53
C GLU A 765 -4.53 -23.04 15.55
N GLN A 766 -3.34 -23.47 15.07
CA GLN A 766 -2.24 -23.85 15.95
C GLN A 766 -1.80 -22.69 16.84
N VAL A 767 -1.82 -21.47 16.30
CA VAL A 767 -1.42 -20.27 17.03
C VAL A 767 -2.57 -19.78 17.92
N SER A 768 -3.78 -19.74 17.39
CA SER A 768 -4.93 -19.21 18.13
C SER A 768 -5.39 -20.11 19.30
N SER A 769 -5.02 -21.38 19.28
CA SER A 769 -5.25 -22.30 20.40
C SER A 769 -4.21 -22.20 21.52
N SER A 770 -3.13 -21.46 21.32
CA SER A 770 -2.03 -21.33 22.29
C SER A 770 -2.41 -20.45 23.48
N ALA A 771 -1.79 -20.73 24.64
CA ALA A 771 -1.97 -19.95 25.86
C ALA A 771 -1.54 -18.47 25.72
N ILE A 772 -0.65 -18.16 24.77
CA ILE A 772 -0.15 -16.79 24.51
C ILE A 772 -0.84 -16.12 23.33
N TRP A 773 -1.95 -16.66 22.83
CA TRP A 773 -2.69 -16.05 21.73
C TRP A 773 -3.08 -14.58 21.98
N PRO A 774 -3.53 -14.18 23.19
CA PRO A 774 -3.83 -12.77 23.43
C PRO A 774 -2.62 -11.85 23.17
N GLN A 775 -1.42 -12.26 23.58
CA GLN A 775 -0.17 -11.50 23.36
C GLN A 775 0.17 -11.42 21.88
N ILE A 776 0.05 -12.56 21.15
CA ILE A 776 0.29 -12.60 19.70
C ILE A 776 -0.73 -11.73 18.96
N ARG A 777 -2.02 -11.90 19.27
CA ARG A 777 -3.11 -11.15 18.62
C ARG A 777 -2.91 -9.63 18.74
N ASP A 778 -2.53 -9.15 19.92
CA ASP A 778 -2.49 -7.73 20.25
C ASP A 778 -1.16 -7.06 19.90
N ASN A 779 -0.06 -7.82 19.75
CA ASN A 779 1.28 -7.27 19.50
C ASN A 779 1.92 -7.71 18.18
N VAL A 780 1.42 -8.75 17.50
CA VAL A 780 1.93 -9.16 16.18
C VAL A 780 1.03 -8.55 15.12
N LEU A 781 1.41 -7.35 14.69
CA LEU A 781 0.55 -6.51 13.84
C LEU A 781 0.71 -6.81 12.34
N VAL A 782 1.81 -7.43 11.93
CA VAL A 782 2.07 -7.84 10.55
C VAL A 782 1.88 -9.34 10.43
N ARG A 783 0.94 -9.74 9.57
CA ARG A 783 0.60 -11.15 9.32
C ARG A 783 0.73 -11.43 7.84
N VAL A 784 1.39 -12.53 7.51
CA VAL A 784 1.62 -12.97 6.13
C VAL A 784 0.99 -14.33 5.93
N PHE A 785 0.18 -14.49 4.92
CA PHE A 785 -0.48 -15.76 4.59
C PHE A 785 0.04 -16.27 3.25
N VAL A 786 0.36 -17.56 3.21
CA VAL A 786 0.67 -18.28 1.99
C VAL A 786 -0.60 -18.93 1.41
N PRO A 787 -0.59 -19.44 0.17
CA PRO A 787 -1.76 -20.05 -0.44
C PRO A 787 -2.40 -21.18 0.41
N VAL A 788 -3.72 -21.26 0.34
CA VAL A 788 -4.50 -22.36 0.95
C VAL A 788 -5.49 -22.87 -0.10
N ASP A 789 -5.25 -24.06 -0.64
CA ASP A 789 -6.06 -24.61 -1.72
C ASP A 789 -7.52 -24.89 -1.29
N ASN A 790 -7.69 -25.43 -0.08
CA ASN A 790 -9.01 -25.75 0.44
C ASN A 790 -9.13 -25.33 1.91
N PHE A 791 -10.09 -24.49 2.21
CA PHE A 791 -10.46 -24.15 3.57
C PHE A 791 -11.46 -25.16 4.12
N THR A 792 -11.10 -25.85 5.21
CA THR A 792 -12.09 -26.54 6.03
C THR A 792 -12.99 -25.50 6.72
N PRO A 793 -14.23 -25.83 7.11
CA PRO A 793 -15.09 -24.90 7.84
C PRO A 793 -14.44 -24.35 9.13
N SER A 794 -13.69 -25.20 9.86
CA SER A 794 -12.94 -24.80 11.05
C SER A 794 -11.82 -23.81 10.73
N ALA A 795 -11.01 -24.11 9.71
CA ALA A 795 -9.96 -23.23 9.25
C ALA A 795 -10.54 -21.86 8.85
N LYS A 796 -11.60 -21.83 8.03
CA LYS A 796 -12.25 -20.58 7.64
C LYS A 796 -12.70 -19.77 8.86
N THR A 797 -13.25 -20.44 9.87
CA THR A 797 -13.67 -19.78 11.11
C THR A 797 -12.50 -19.16 11.86
N ALA A 798 -11.34 -19.82 11.94
CA ALA A 798 -10.14 -19.27 12.56
C ALA A 798 -9.63 -18.04 11.80
N TYR A 799 -9.54 -18.09 10.48
CA TYR A 799 -9.16 -16.95 9.66
C TYR A 799 -10.08 -15.74 9.88
N GLN A 800 -11.39 -15.96 9.96
CA GLN A 800 -12.37 -14.88 10.16
C GLN A 800 -12.40 -14.37 11.60
N ARG A 801 -12.58 -15.27 12.58
CA ARG A 801 -12.83 -14.91 13.97
C ARG A 801 -11.54 -14.46 14.68
N ASP A 802 -10.45 -15.24 14.51
CA ASP A 802 -9.22 -15.03 15.28
C ASP A 802 -8.30 -14.04 14.60
N PHE A 803 -8.23 -14.07 13.28
CA PHE A 803 -7.37 -13.17 12.51
C PHE A 803 -8.12 -11.99 11.88
N GLY A 804 -9.45 -11.96 11.94
CA GLY A 804 -10.28 -10.84 11.49
C GLY A 804 -10.33 -10.67 9.98
N LEU A 805 -10.06 -11.72 9.19
CA LEU A 805 -10.08 -11.64 7.74
C LEU A 805 -11.49 -11.68 7.17
N SER A 806 -11.76 -10.85 6.18
CA SER A 806 -13.01 -10.86 5.42
C SER A 806 -13.07 -12.03 4.42
N ASP A 807 -14.28 -12.37 3.96
CA ASP A 807 -14.45 -13.36 2.88
C ASP A 807 -13.72 -12.98 1.58
N GLY A 808 -13.57 -11.69 1.30
CA GLY A 808 -12.81 -11.20 0.16
C GLY A 808 -11.32 -11.53 0.29
N GLN A 809 -10.74 -11.27 1.45
CA GLN A 809 -9.33 -11.56 1.75
C GLN A 809 -9.06 -13.08 1.71
N ILE A 810 -9.98 -13.89 2.24
CA ILE A 810 -9.89 -15.36 2.18
C ILE A 810 -9.89 -15.83 0.71
N ARG A 811 -10.77 -15.30 -0.13
CA ARG A 811 -10.77 -15.62 -1.58
C ARG A 811 -9.48 -15.18 -2.27
N THR A 812 -8.89 -14.06 -1.86
CA THR A 812 -7.59 -13.64 -2.37
C THR A 812 -6.49 -14.63 -1.97
N ILE A 813 -6.47 -15.11 -0.73
CA ILE A 813 -5.52 -16.11 -0.26
C ILE A 813 -5.65 -17.43 -1.04
N GLN A 814 -6.87 -17.84 -1.42
CA GLN A 814 -7.10 -19.02 -2.24
C GLN A 814 -6.52 -18.92 -3.67
N LYS A 815 -6.45 -17.71 -4.19
CA LYS A 815 -5.94 -17.43 -5.56
C LYS A 815 -4.42 -17.21 -5.62
N LEU A 816 -3.72 -17.24 -4.50
CA LEU A 816 -2.27 -17.07 -4.47
C LEU A 816 -1.57 -18.24 -5.14
N VAL A 817 -0.44 -17.98 -5.78
CA VAL A 817 0.44 -18.99 -6.36
C VAL A 817 1.52 -19.37 -5.35
N ALA A 818 1.62 -20.65 -5.03
CA ALA A 818 2.58 -21.18 -4.07
C ALA A 818 4.03 -20.80 -4.43
N LYS A 819 4.86 -20.52 -3.42
CA LYS A 819 6.28 -20.14 -3.54
C LYS A 819 6.54 -18.81 -4.28
N ARG A 820 5.49 -18.08 -4.66
CA ARG A 820 5.57 -16.81 -5.38
C ARG A 820 4.76 -15.72 -4.70
N ASP A 821 3.49 -16.00 -4.40
CA ASP A 821 2.56 -14.98 -3.92
C ASP A 821 2.32 -15.12 -2.42
N TYR A 822 2.17 -13.96 -1.76
CA TYR A 822 1.89 -13.86 -0.33
C TYR A 822 0.79 -12.81 -0.12
N PHE A 823 -0.01 -13.01 0.91
CA PHE A 823 -1.00 -12.02 1.33
C PHE A 823 -0.55 -11.40 2.66
N ILE A 824 -0.21 -10.13 2.62
CA ILE A 824 0.17 -9.36 3.81
C ILE A 824 -1.09 -8.70 4.36
N ALA A 825 -1.33 -8.86 5.67
CA ALA A 825 -2.38 -8.17 6.40
C ALA A 825 -1.76 -7.42 7.59
N GLU A 826 -1.86 -6.09 7.58
CA GLU A 826 -1.50 -5.24 8.70
C GLU A 826 -2.73 -4.97 9.56
N GLN A 827 -2.63 -5.12 10.87
CA GLN A 827 -3.76 -4.92 11.77
C GLN A 827 -4.20 -3.44 11.78
N GLY A 828 -5.45 -3.20 11.39
CA GLY A 828 -5.99 -1.84 11.26
C GLY A 828 -5.39 -1.04 10.11
N GLY A 829 -4.65 -1.68 9.21
CA GLY A 829 -3.94 -1.07 8.09
C GLY A 829 -4.24 -1.72 6.74
N ALA A 830 -3.22 -1.72 5.88
CA ALA A 830 -3.28 -2.27 4.54
C ALA A 830 -3.38 -3.80 4.54
N SER A 831 -4.04 -4.32 3.53
CA SER A 831 -4.01 -5.75 3.21
C SER A 831 -3.70 -5.91 1.73
N ARG A 832 -2.64 -6.63 1.40
CA ARG A 832 -2.14 -6.68 0.03
C ARG A 832 -1.67 -8.05 -0.41
N ARG A 833 -2.11 -8.48 -1.60
CA ARG A 833 -1.44 -9.54 -2.34
C ARG A 833 -0.14 -8.99 -2.92
N ILE A 834 0.97 -9.61 -2.60
CA ILE A 834 2.28 -9.32 -3.16
C ILE A 834 2.82 -10.53 -3.90
N SER A 835 3.68 -10.29 -4.87
CA SER A 835 4.47 -11.32 -5.53
C SER A 835 5.95 -11.16 -5.17
N ALA A 836 6.60 -12.24 -4.76
CA ALA A 836 8.02 -12.27 -4.45
C ALA A 836 8.74 -13.28 -5.34
N PRO A 837 8.81 -13.04 -6.65
CA PRO A 837 9.60 -13.89 -7.54
C PRO A 837 11.06 -13.81 -7.09
N LEU A 838 11.72 -14.95 -6.99
CA LEU A 838 13.11 -15.05 -6.59
C LEU A 838 13.97 -15.37 -7.80
N GLU A 839 15.06 -14.65 -7.92
CA GLU A 839 16.10 -14.90 -8.92
C GLU A 839 16.83 -16.23 -8.61
N PRO A 840 17.30 -16.99 -9.58
CA PRO A 840 17.97 -18.27 -9.37
C PRO A 840 19.13 -18.17 -8.37
N ARG A 841 19.89 -17.08 -8.40
CA ARG A 841 21.01 -16.83 -7.47
C ARG A 841 20.52 -16.60 -6.03
N THR A 842 19.44 -15.87 -5.86
CA THR A 842 18.78 -15.68 -4.55
C THR A 842 18.25 -17.02 -4.01
N ILE A 843 17.65 -17.85 -4.86
CA ILE A 843 17.21 -19.20 -4.48
C ILE A 843 18.42 -20.03 -4.03
N ALA A 844 19.53 -20.02 -4.76
CA ALA A 844 20.73 -20.76 -4.42
C ALA A 844 21.29 -20.40 -3.03
N ILE A 845 21.18 -19.14 -2.62
CA ILE A 845 21.63 -18.64 -1.31
C ILE A 845 20.65 -19.04 -0.18
N LEU A 846 19.34 -19.05 -0.46
CA LEU A 846 18.30 -19.21 0.57
C LEU A 846 17.69 -20.62 0.64
N ARG A 847 18.08 -21.54 -0.26
CA ARG A 847 17.54 -22.90 -0.30
C ARG A 847 18.02 -23.77 0.88
N SER A 848 17.25 -24.78 1.23
CA SER A 848 17.53 -25.59 2.42
C SER A 848 17.29 -27.10 2.24
N GLU A 849 16.81 -27.52 1.06
CA GLU A 849 16.50 -28.94 0.81
C GLU A 849 17.75 -29.83 0.88
N MET A 850 17.54 -31.14 1.12
CA MET A 850 18.62 -32.12 1.33
C MET A 850 19.68 -32.11 0.21
N SER A 851 19.25 -31.97 -1.05
CA SER A 851 20.17 -31.88 -2.20
C SER A 851 21.10 -30.67 -2.10
N ALA A 852 20.56 -29.54 -1.59
CA ALA A 852 21.35 -28.33 -1.37
C ALA A 852 22.31 -28.49 -0.20
N GLN A 853 21.92 -29.17 0.87
CA GLN A 853 22.82 -29.46 2.01
C GLN A 853 24.01 -30.34 1.57
N ILE A 854 23.77 -31.40 0.80
CA ILE A 854 24.82 -32.27 0.24
C ILE A 854 25.78 -31.48 -0.66
N LEU A 855 25.24 -30.63 -1.54
CA LEU A 855 26.07 -29.79 -2.40
C LEU A 855 26.89 -28.79 -1.56
N PHE A 856 26.26 -28.18 -0.57
CA PHE A 856 26.88 -27.23 0.33
C PHE A 856 28.06 -27.86 1.11
N ASP A 857 27.85 -29.03 1.69
CA ASP A 857 28.90 -29.79 2.44
C ASP A 857 30.08 -30.13 1.55
N ARG A 858 29.83 -30.55 0.29
CA ARG A 858 30.89 -30.83 -0.67
C ARG A 858 31.79 -29.60 -0.90
N HIS A 859 31.22 -28.43 -1.03
CA HIS A 859 31.96 -27.18 -1.23
C HIS A 859 32.61 -26.70 0.06
N LEU A 860 31.92 -26.73 1.19
CA LEU A 860 32.43 -26.34 2.50
C LEU A 860 33.67 -27.17 2.90
N HIS A 861 33.63 -28.48 2.66
CA HIS A 861 34.73 -29.37 2.97
C HIS A 861 35.84 -29.38 1.89
N SER A 862 35.73 -28.62 0.83
CA SER A 862 36.74 -28.58 -0.24
C SER A 862 38.05 -27.93 0.15
N GLY A 863 38.11 -27.18 1.29
CA GLY A 863 39.28 -26.44 1.76
C GLY A 863 39.68 -25.27 0.84
N ARG A 864 38.86 -24.90 -0.14
CA ARG A 864 39.14 -23.83 -1.10
C ARG A 864 38.71 -22.47 -0.56
N PRO A 865 39.51 -21.42 -0.76
CA PRO A 865 39.11 -20.07 -0.29
C PRO A 865 37.89 -19.51 -1.05
N ASP A 866 37.67 -19.95 -2.31
CA ASP A 866 36.56 -19.53 -3.20
C ASP A 866 35.30 -20.43 -3.13
N TRP A 867 35.22 -21.29 -2.10
CA TRP A 867 34.19 -22.32 -2.00
C TRP A 867 32.74 -21.76 -1.99
N LYS A 868 32.52 -20.58 -1.38
CA LYS A 868 31.22 -19.96 -1.30
C LYS A 868 30.68 -19.56 -2.68
N GLU A 869 31.53 -18.93 -3.49
CA GLU A 869 31.18 -18.50 -4.84
C GLU A 869 30.90 -19.70 -5.74
N ARG A 870 31.75 -20.75 -5.66
CA ARG A 870 31.54 -21.99 -6.43
C ARG A 870 30.25 -22.70 -6.06
N TYR A 871 29.93 -22.75 -4.76
CA TYR A 871 28.64 -23.27 -4.32
C TYR A 871 27.50 -22.49 -4.94
N ILE A 872 27.53 -21.16 -4.86
CA ILE A 872 26.46 -20.29 -5.39
C ILE A 872 26.33 -20.45 -6.91
N GLU A 873 27.44 -20.55 -7.63
CA GLU A 873 27.41 -20.78 -9.10
C GLU A 873 26.74 -22.11 -9.45
N GLU A 874 27.20 -23.21 -8.86
CA GLU A 874 26.64 -24.54 -9.14
C GLU A 874 25.18 -24.67 -8.66
N ALA A 875 24.87 -24.14 -7.50
CA ALA A 875 23.49 -24.10 -6.98
C ALA A 875 22.56 -23.23 -7.85
N THR A 876 23.08 -22.13 -8.45
CA THR A 876 22.34 -21.27 -9.37
C THR A 876 22.01 -22.00 -10.67
N GLU A 877 22.95 -22.78 -11.21
CA GLU A 877 22.70 -23.60 -12.41
C GLU A 877 21.61 -24.65 -12.16
N GLN A 878 21.66 -25.31 -10.99
CA GLN A 878 20.60 -26.25 -10.60
C GLN A 878 19.26 -25.56 -10.43
N ALA A 879 19.22 -24.33 -9.85
CA ALA A 879 18.02 -23.56 -9.66
C ALA A 879 17.39 -23.11 -11.00
N ARG A 880 18.20 -22.81 -12.02
CA ARG A 880 17.71 -22.46 -13.37
C ARG A 880 16.96 -23.61 -14.03
N GLY A 881 17.41 -24.87 -13.81
CA GLY A 881 16.70 -26.05 -14.30
C GLY A 881 15.34 -26.29 -13.66
N ASN A 882 15.10 -25.72 -12.48
CA ASN A 882 13.88 -25.85 -11.69
C ASN A 882 13.08 -24.54 -11.61
N ALA A 883 13.50 -23.49 -12.32
CA ALA A 883 12.82 -22.21 -12.30
C ALA A 883 11.41 -22.32 -12.88
N ILE A 884 10.40 -21.97 -12.08
CA ILE A 884 9.06 -21.69 -12.59
C ILE A 884 9.20 -20.51 -13.55
N PRO A 885 8.75 -20.59 -14.81
CA PRO A 885 8.84 -19.48 -15.75
C PRO A 885 8.29 -18.22 -15.07
N THR A 886 9.03 -17.13 -15.18
CA THR A 886 8.50 -15.81 -14.81
C THR A 886 7.28 -15.59 -15.68
N PRO A 887 6.06 -15.53 -15.18
CA PRO A 887 4.93 -15.28 -16.05
C PRO A 887 5.11 -13.87 -16.60
N GLU A 888 5.11 -13.72 -17.90
CA GLU A 888 4.51 -12.53 -18.49
C GLU A 888 3.19 -12.34 -17.76
N PHE A 889 2.95 -11.16 -17.21
CA PHE A 889 1.68 -10.86 -16.57
C PHE A 889 0.57 -11.00 -17.62
N GLU A 890 0.11 -12.24 -17.84
CA GLU A 890 -1.15 -12.47 -18.50
C GLU A 890 -2.20 -11.83 -17.61
N VAL A 891 -2.74 -10.75 -18.10
CA VAL A 891 -3.96 -10.16 -17.57
C VAL A 891 -5.03 -11.24 -17.76
N ASP A 892 -5.37 -11.93 -16.68
CA ASP A 892 -6.46 -12.90 -16.68
C ASP A 892 -7.71 -12.21 -17.23
N HIS A 893 -8.04 -12.53 -18.47
CA HIS A 893 -9.28 -12.20 -19.13
C HIS A 893 -10.34 -13.21 -18.69
N ALA A 894 -10.91 -13.04 -17.50
CA ALA A 894 -12.12 -13.73 -17.07
C ALA A 894 -13.13 -12.78 -16.47
#